data_e2bb9f861fefb848ad167f87841720d7
#
_entry.id   e2bb9f861fefb848ad167f87841720d7
#
_cell.length_a   1.000
_cell.length_b   1.000
_cell.length_c   1.000
_cell.angle_alpha   90.00
_cell.angle_beta   90.00
_cell.angle_gamma   90.00
#
_symmetry.space_group_name_H-M   'P 1'
#
loop_
_entity.id
_entity.type
_entity.pdbx_description
1 polymer ?
#
loop_
_entity_poly.entity_id
_entity_poly.type
_entity_poly.pdbx_seq_one_letter_code
_entity_poly.pdbx_strand_id
1 'polypeptide(L)'
;MFGIFKRKNKNKDIDPVKEKQKLVNDSIKKSKKEKKKKKKKQTKIDRFDIRDAIPFTYDEEKNMFKDLDGNYIMMVRTAGTNIFGFKDNDQYAFIRAFSRIFNNSIGAGQIYSYMVGADVDGYVADFQYFKDNLNLSNPQDRIRYEILDEAQRRLKYTALTKELVDRCFVFILKGQDIFQLEQRCQEIVATLGSYQKTSILDFMDTFLVIYNFYHPQASKLFTEMAKEADDIMDYLYPTRIGMVDVGFRQCVELDRVFCRTKFIHIYRKEPAFALMSYLATAGDIDFSMHFKPAESGALTKSLDKEIHNIERNMQKAKDASTQSKLMKQFDKTQTMVEKMVAEGDTPFDFTVFLRIKGDSVQQVNEICKDLDDSFVSMGIQFSDGVFEPLELFNCTAPILYDYELKDRFYKTTTTATLGWMYPFVFEALYDSTQYSQDVHYPPVYIGNTIQTNGVVFYDNFTKKDDRSNYNEFVVGNSGMGKTFFLMWLIYNRCGLGYKQYILDVEGKELNKLTYELDGANIDCSNGEKGRINPLQIRFNVPDSDTGDGKVPLDQIYPLEQHIRFLRSFLNAYKGDSDEIGILHTNLIERALTHVYGLINIDFKTTAQYILDNFKSEDYPIFSDVYDTIQQWLKEIEKQPHPDRAEIERHKVCLAFLEPIAYGADANLFNGHTNVDLSANVINFNLSALQDNTGSRVLATQYYNVLSYIWTDIISDPFNRRKQLYADEFSVIMDPRYLDIMMYFQTVIKRVRKYMAGLTPATQQISDVLKDSVKEQGEAIIENSVYQFYFGLGAEGIEYFKKTHLIPESEQEFVQFANIGECYAKIGTSTAMRVRIQIGDEAFNKFTRMKDDRK
;
A
#
# COMPACT_ATOMS: atom_id res chain seq x y z
N MET A 1 53.86 -26.92 -0.15
CA MET A 1 55.20 -26.47 -0.55
C MET A 1 55.22 -24.96 -0.60
N PHE A 2 56.03 -24.39 0.28
CA PHE A 2 56.18 -22.93 0.46
C PHE A 2 56.99 -22.31 -0.68
N GLY A 3 56.58 -21.10 -1.12
CA GLY A 3 57.37 -20.25 -2.00
C GLY A 3 57.25 -18.79 -1.59
N ILE A 4 58.11 -18.33 -0.74
CA ILE A 4 58.23 -16.96 -0.26
C ILE A 4 58.90 -16.09 -1.35
N PHE A 5 58.25 -15.01 -1.79
CA PHE A 5 58.96 -13.96 -2.55
C PHE A 5 58.95 -12.64 -1.73
N LYS A 6 60.20 -12.29 -1.33
CA LYS A 6 60.60 -11.01 -0.75
C LYS A 6 60.40 -9.88 -1.78
N ARG A 7 59.56 -8.89 -1.41
CA ARG A 7 59.54 -7.58 -2.14
C ARG A 7 60.51 -6.62 -1.45
N LYS A 8 61.48 -6.18 -2.26
CA LYS A 8 62.37 -5.05 -1.89
C LYS A 8 61.60 -3.74 -1.97
N ASN A 9 61.51 -3.01 -0.85
CA ASN A 9 61.12 -1.62 -0.82
C ASN A 9 62.17 -0.77 -1.53
N LYS A 10 61.75 -0.01 -2.53
CA LYS A 10 62.44 1.20 -3.00
C LYS A 10 61.49 2.35 -2.79
N ASN A 11 61.66 3.09 -1.69
CA ASN A 11 61.17 4.44 -1.53
C ASN A 11 61.72 5.32 -2.64
N LYS A 12 60.85 5.86 -3.51
CA LYS A 12 61.09 7.06 -4.27
C LYS A 12 60.08 8.09 -3.75
N ASP A 13 60.61 9.19 -3.20
CA ASP A 13 59.83 10.39 -2.89
C ASP A 13 59.08 10.83 -4.15
N ILE A 14 57.75 10.63 -4.19
CA ILE A 14 56.88 11.13 -5.23
C ILE A 14 56.19 12.37 -4.69
N ASP A 15 56.49 13.50 -5.28
CA ASP A 15 55.88 14.79 -5.01
C ASP A 15 54.35 14.72 -5.26
N PRO A 16 53.53 14.84 -4.20
CA PRO A 16 52.05 14.64 -4.30
C PRO A 16 51.35 15.68 -5.21
N VAL A 17 52.00 16.79 -5.49
CA VAL A 17 51.46 17.84 -6.37
C VAL A 17 51.60 17.46 -7.84
N LYS A 18 52.67 16.78 -8.20
CA LYS A 18 52.91 16.29 -9.58
C LYS A 18 51.98 15.11 -9.94
N GLU A 19 51.67 14.28 -8.96
CA GLU A 19 50.75 13.15 -9.17
C GLU A 19 49.30 13.63 -9.35
N LYS A 20 48.85 14.63 -8.55
CA LYS A 20 47.54 15.26 -8.75
C LYS A 20 47.41 15.98 -10.10
N GLN A 21 48.48 16.69 -10.54
CA GLN A 21 48.49 17.34 -11.85
C GLN A 21 48.45 16.31 -13.01
N LYS A 22 49.06 15.15 -12.85
CA LYS A 22 49.04 14.07 -13.85
C LYS A 22 47.66 13.45 -13.95
N LEU A 23 46.97 13.19 -12.79
CA LEU A 23 45.60 12.68 -12.74
C LEU A 23 44.59 13.66 -13.35
N VAL A 24 44.74 14.95 -13.09
CA VAL A 24 43.88 16.00 -13.68
C VAL A 24 44.10 16.10 -15.20
N ASN A 25 45.34 16.03 -15.66
CA ASN A 25 45.65 16.08 -17.09
C ASN A 25 45.18 14.80 -17.85
N ASP A 26 45.24 13.65 -17.19
CA ASP A 26 44.74 12.38 -17.78
C ASP A 26 43.21 12.33 -17.79
N SER A 27 42.52 12.90 -16.79
CA SER A 27 41.06 13.05 -16.80
C SER A 27 40.59 14.04 -17.90
N ILE A 28 41.30 15.16 -18.08
CA ILE A 28 41.04 16.12 -19.16
C ILE A 28 41.29 15.51 -20.56
N LYS A 29 42.32 14.67 -20.71
CA LYS A 29 42.59 13.93 -21.96
C LYS A 29 41.52 12.86 -22.22
N LYS A 30 41.02 12.15 -21.18
CA LYS A 30 39.92 11.21 -21.31
C LYS A 30 38.62 11.93 -21.72
N SER A 31 38.29 13.03 -21.04
CA SER A 31 37.09 13.80 -21.38
C SER A 31 37.13 14.43 -22.78
N LYS A 32 38.31 14.87 -23.26
CA LYS A 32 38.52 15.33 -24.63
C LYS A 32 38.45 14.20 -25.66
N LYS A 33 38.93 12.98 -25.34
CA LYS A 33 38.77 11.79 -26.19
C LYS A 33 37.31 11.30 -26.26
N GLU A 34 36.56 11.37 -25.13
CA GLU A 34 35.12 11.05 -25.11
C GLU A 34 34.31 12.10 -25.85
N LYS A 35 34.60 13.39 -25.68
CA LYS A 35 33.97 14.46 -26.49
C LYS A 35 34.30 14.36 -28.00
N LYS A 36 35.51 13.89 -28.37
CA LYS A 36 35.83 13.61 -29.78
C LYS A 36 35.19 12.34 -30.30
N LYS A 37 34.96 11.32 -29.48
CA LYS A 37 34.19 10.12 -29.85
C LYS A 37 32.67 10.43 -29.95
N LYS A 38 32.14 11.27 -29.11
CA LYS A 38 30.73 11.75 -29.19
C LYS A 38 30.48 12.62 -30.43
N LYS A 39 31.47 13.32 -30.96
CA LYS A 39 31.31 14.12 -32.21
C LYS A 39 31.35 13.30 -33.53
N LYS A 40 31.56 11.98 -33.50
CA LYS A 40 31.80 11.17 -34.74
C LYS A 40 30.67 10.18 -35.09
N LYS A 41 29.48 10.27 -34.49
CA LYS A 41 28.29 9.59 -34.98
C LYS A 41 27.08 10.51 -34.85
N GLN A 42 26.96 11.50 -35.72
CA GLN A 42 25.64 12.08 -35.98
C GLN A 42 24.83 10.95 -36.65
N THR A 43 23.81 10.48 -35.91
CA THR A 43 22.83 9.53 -36.44
C THR A 43 22.12 10.25 -37.60
N LYS A 44 22.21 9.69 -38.82
CA LYS A 44 21.50 10.22 -39.99
C LYS A 44 20.05 9.81 -39.85
N ILE A 45 19.14 10.79 -39.99
CA ILE A 45 17.68 10.60 -39.83
C ILE A 45 17.05 11.00 -41.16
N ASP A 46 16.36 10.07 -41.80
CA ASP A 46 15.52 10.34 -42.94
C ASP A 46 14.13 10.78 -42.45
N ARG A 47 13.71 11.99 -42.77
CA ARG A 47 12.44 12.61 -42.33
C ARG A 47 11.38 12.46 -43.39
N PHE A 48 10.14 12.27 -42.95
CA PHE A 48 8.95 12.16 -43.80
C PHE A 48 8.08 13.43 -43.71
N ASP A 49 7.20 13.59 -44.65
CA ASP A 49 6.03 14.46 -44.44
C ASP A 49 5.18 13.84 -43.32
N ILE A 50 4.82 14.65 -42.34
CA ILE A 50 4.07 14.20 -41.18
C ILE A 50 2.70 13.67 -41.57
N ARG A 51 2.06 14.30 -42.58
CA ARG A 51 0.74 13.91 -43.08
C ARG A 51 0.75 12.54 -43.73
N ASP A 52 1.84 12.18 -44.41
CA ASP A 52 1.99 10.86 -45.03
C ASP A 52 2.33 9.76 -43.99
N ALA A 53 2.88 10.17 -42.83
CA ALA A 53 3.29 9.26 -41.80
C ALA A 53 2.19 8.83 -40.80
N ILE A 54 1.11 9.64 -40.71
CA ILE A 54 0.02 9.45 -39.74
C ILE A 54 -1.24 9.00 -40.46
N PRO A 55 -1.71 7.76 -40.30
CA PRO A 55 -2.73 7.13 -41.14
C PRO A 55 -4.17 7.33 -40.60
N PHE A 56 -4.54 8.53 -40.18
CA PHE A 56 -5.91 8.86 -39.78
C PHE A 56 -6.20 10.34 -39.92
N THR A 57 -7.49 10.72 -39.89
CA THR A 57 -7.99 12.08 -40.01
C THR A 57 -9.07 12.33 -38.97
N TYR A 58 -9.46 13.57 -38.81
CA TYR A 58 -10.59 14.00 -37.98
C TYR A 58 -11.81 14.39 -38.81
N ASP A 59 -12.98 14.01 -38.36
CA ASP A 59 -14.27 14.37 -38.94
C ASP A 59 -14.98 15.36 -38.02
N GLU A 60 -14.96 16.64 -38.38
CA GLU A 60 -15.53 17.74 -37.60
C GLU A 60 -17.05 17.61 -37.42
N GLU A 61 -17.77 17.12 -38.43
CA GLU A 61 -19.24 17.01 -38.38
C GLU A 61 -19.69 15.93 -37.36
N LYS A 62 -18.90 14.87 -37.26
CA LYS A 62 -19.17 13.74 -36.33
C LYS A 62 -18.45 13.85 -35.02
N ASN A 63 -17.47 14.75 -34.93
CA ASN A 63 -16.58 14.91 -33.77
C ASN A 63 -15.86 13.57 -33.43
N MET A 64 -15.34 12.91 -34.48
CA MET A 64 -14.71 11.59 -34.36
C MET A 64 -13.47 11.45 -35.24
N PHE A 65 -12.52 10.64 -34.81
CA PHE A 65 -11.40 10.21 -35.64
C PHE A 65 -11.83 9.10 -36.59
N LYS A 66 -11.23 9.09 -37.78
CA LYS A 66 -11.46 8.08 -38.82
C LYS A 66 -10.12 7.70 -39.49
N ASP A 67 -9.98 6.43 -39.89
CA ASP A 67 -8.84 6.00 -40.71
C ASP A 67 -8.95 6.50 -42.15
N LEU A 68 -7.93 6.23 -42.97
CA LEU A 68 -7.92 6.66 -44.39
C LEU A 68 -8.99 5.95 -45.25
N ASP A 69 -9.51 4.79 -44.78
CA ASP A 69 -10.57 4.05 -45.43
C ASP A 69 -11.99 4.53 -45.02
N GLY A 70 -12.06 5.55 -44.16
CA GLY A 70 -13.30 6.16 -43.71
C GLY A 70 -13.97 5.42 -42.55
N ASN A 71 -13.29 4.49 -41.86
CA ASN A 71 -13.83 3.85 -40.66
C ASN A 71 -13.63 4.75 -39.44
N TYR A 72 -14.70 5.03 -38.69
CA TYR A 72 -14.68 5.75 -37.44
C TYR A 72 -14.02 4.92 -36.34
N ILE A 73 -13.34 5.58 -35.42
CA ILE A 73 -12.61 4.98 -34.28
C ILE A 73 -13.38 5.30 -33.02
N MET A 74 -13.69 4.27 -32.22
CA MET A 74 -14.22 4.40 -30.88
C MET A 74 -13.36 3.62 -29.88
N MET A 75 -13.29 4.14 -28.65
CA MET A 75 -12.43 3.59 -27.61
C MET A 75 -13.23 3.31 -26.34
N VAL A 76 -12.87 2.20 -25.65
CA VAL A 76 -13.42 1.82 -24.36
C VAL A 76 -12.27 1.72 -23.38
N ARG A 77 -12.26 2.56 -22.34
CA ARG A 77 -11.28 2.49 -21.24
C ARG A 77 -11.70 1.46 -20.20
N THR A 78 -10.77 0.67 -19.71
CA THR A 78 -10.99 -0.25 -18.61
C THR A 78 -9.92 -0.05 -17.54
N ALA A 79 -10.31 -0.19 -16.27
CA ALA A 79 -9.35 -0.14 -15.15
C ALA A 79 -8.50 -1.41 -15.10
N GLY A 80 -7.29 -1.30 -14.56
CA GLY A 80 -6.51 -2.47 -14.18
C GLY A 80 -7.13 -3.17 -12.97
N THR A 81 -7.00 -4.50 -12.92
CA THR A 81 -7.49 -5.31 -11.80
C THR A 81 -6.46 -6.38 -11.47
N ASN A 82 -6.05 -6.45 -10.20
CA ASN A 82 -5.19 -7.55 -9.76
C ASN A 82 -5.97 -8.85 -9.57
N ILE A 83 -6.08 -9.62 -10.63
CA ILE A 83 -6.75 -10.92 -10.60
C ILE A 83 -5.98 -11.99 -9.83
N PHE A 84 -4.69 -11.79 -9.55
CA PHE A 84 -3.89 -12.73 -8.76
C PHE A 84 -4.29 -12.77 -7.28
N GLY A 85 -4.93 -11.70 -6.78
CA GLY A 85 -5.48 -11.65 -5.42
C GLY A 85 -6.83 -12.35 -5.23
N PHE A 86 -7.47 -12.82 -6.31
CA PHE A 86 -8.77 -13.47 -6.24
C PHE A 86 -8.63 -14.97 -5.89
N LYS A 87 -9.70 -15.55 -5.35
CA LYS A 87 -9.80 -17.01 -5.19
C LYS A 87 -9.87 -17.67 -6.58
N ASP A 88 -9.41 -18.91 -6.70
CA ASP A 88 -9.34 -19.63 -7.98
C ASP A 88 -10.65 -19.61 -8.76
N ASN A 89 -11.79 -19.84 -8.11
CA ASN A 89 -13.09 -19.81 -8.76
C ASN A 89 -13.45 -18.45 -9.33
N ASP A 90 -13.09 -17.37 -8.63
CA ASP A 90 -13.35 -16.00 -9.06
C ASP A 90 -12.40 -15.60 -10.20
N GLN A 91 -11.15 -16.07 -10.16
CA GLN A 91 -10.20 -15.91 -11.27
C GLN A 91 -10.73 -16.57 -12.55
N TYR A 92 -11.22 -17.82 -12.46
CA TYR A 92 -11.81 -18.51 -13.61
C TYR A 92 -13.07 -17.82 -14.13
N ALA A 93 -13.93 -17.33 -13.25
CA ALA A 93 -15.14 -16.61 -13.66
C ALA A 93 -14.79 -15.32 -14.41
N PHE A 94 -13.79 -14.60 -13.90
CA PHE A 94 -13.28 -13.37 -14.52
C PHE A 94 -12.67 -13.61 -15.91
N ILE A 95 -11.80 -14.62 -16.04
CA ILE A 95 -11.19 -15.02 -17.32
C ILE A 95 -12.24 -15.44 -18.35
N ARG A 96 -13.28 -16.17 -17.92
CA ARG A 96 -14.40 -16.51 -18.78
C ARG A 96 -15.18 -15.27 -19.24
N ALA A 97 -15.39 -14.29 -18.38
CA ALA A 97 -16.01 -13.03 -18.77
C ALA A 97 -15.16 -12.31 -19.82
N PHE A 98 -13.85 -12.22 -19.61
CA PHE A 98 -12.94 -11.62 -20.57
C PHE A 98 -12.90 -12.38 -21.91
N SER A 99 -12.92 -13.72 -21.89
CA SER A 99 -12.93 -14.52 -23.13
C SER A 99 -14.19 -14.30 -23.98
N ARG A 100 -15.34 -13.96 -23.36
CA ARG A 100 -16.58 -13.67 -24.08
C ARG A 100 -16.55 -12.42 -24.92
N ILE A 101 -15.60 -11.50 -24.67
CA ILE A 101 -15.39 -10.31 -25.52
C ILE A 101 -14.97 -10.72 -26.92
N PHE A 102 -14.20 -11.82 -27.04
CA PHE A 102 -13.72 -12.30 -28.32
C PHE A 102 -14.82 -13.15 -29.01
N ASN A 103 -15.79 -12.46 -29.61
CA ASN A 103 -16.87 -13.08 -30.34
C ASN A 103 -17.03 -12.43 -31.72
N ASN A 104 -17.86 -13.03 -32.56
CA ASN A 104 -18.02 -12.55 -33.93
C ASN A 104 -18.71 -11.18 -34.01
N SER A 105 -19.49 -10.78 -33.01
CA SER A 105 -20.15 -9.47 -33.00
C SER A 105 -19.17 -8.32 -32.75
N ILE A 106 -18.18 -8.52 -31.89
CA ILE A 106 -17.12 -7.54 -31.66
C ILE A 106 -16.24 -7.37 -32.91
N GLY A 107 -15.95 -8.45 -33.65
CA GLY A 107 -15.13 -8.41 -34.87
C GLY A 107 -13.66 -8.10 -34.58
N ALA A 108 -13.03 -7.30 -35.46
CA ALA A 108 -11.62 -6.88 -35.27
C ALA A 108 -11.52 -5.76 -34.24
N GLY A 109 -10.46 -5.81 -33.43
CA GLY A 109 -10.16 -4.78 -32.43
C GLY A 109 -8.71 -4.79 -31.99
N GLN A 110 -8.38 -3.82 -31.16
CA GLN A 110 -7.05 -3.63 -30.57
C GLN A 110 -7.19 -3.40 -29.07
N ILE A 111 -6.35 -4.06 -28.28
CA ILE A 111 -6.14 -3.73 -26.87
C ILE A 111 -4.83 -2.95 -26.80
N TYR A 112 -4.89 -1.76 -26.24
CA TYR A 112 -3.74 -0.87 -26.10
C TYR A 112 -3.51 -0.53 -24.63
N SER A 113 -2.24 -0.64 -24.20
CA SER A 113 -1.83 -0.23 -22.88
C SER A 113 -0.63 0.70 -22.95
N TYR A 114 -0.67 1.78 -22.20
CA TYR A 114 0.40 2.77 -22.15
C TYR A 114 0.49 3.41 -20.77
N MET A 115 1.67 3.97 -20.48
CA MET A 115 1.97 4.59 -19.22
C MET A 115 1.71 6.10 -19.28
N VAL A 116 1.04 6.63 -18.26
CA VAL A 116 0.81 8.07 -18.09
C VAL A 116 1.34 8.52 -16.73
N GLY A 117 1.59 9.81 -16.56
CA GLY A 117 1.82 10.39 -15.24
C GLY A 117 0.56 10.24 -14.39
N ALA A 118 0.72 9.87 -13.12
CA ALA A 118 -0.39 9.78 -12.18
C ALA A 118 -1.08 11.13 -12.03
N ASP A 119 -2.42 11.13 -11.97
CA ASP A 119 -3.19 12.33 -11.75
C ASP A 119 -3.18 12.71 -10.27
N VAL A 120 -2.38 13.70 -9.94
CA VAL A 120 -2.19 14.19 -8.57
C VAL A 120 -2.62 15.64 -8.37
N ASP A 121 -3.19 16.28 -9.40
CA ASP A 121 -3.51 17.72 -9.35
C ASP A 121 -4.53 18.04 -8.26
N GLY A 122 -5.53 17.17 -8.08
CA GLY A 122 -6.48 17.26 -6.96
C GLY A 122 -5.78 17.24 -5.60
N TYR A 123 -4.88 16.30 -5.38
CA TYR A 123 -4.13 16.24 -4.13
C TYR A 123 -3.22 17.45 -3.92
N VAL A 124 -2.60 17.96 -4.99
CA VAL A 124 -1.78 19.19 -4.93
C VAL A 124 -2.62 20.40 -4.51
N ALA A 125 -3.85 20.52 -5.00
CA ALA A 125 -4.79 21.56 -4.61
C ALA A 125 -5.23 21.41 -3.15
N ASP A 126 -5.53 20.19 -2.71
CA ASP A 126 -5.90 19.89 -1.33
C ASP A 126 -4.75 20.24 -0.36
N PHE A 127 -3.51 19.86 -0.67
CA PHE A 127 -2.34 20.27 0.12
C PHE A 127 -2.21 21.79 0.23
N GLN A 128 -2.46 22.51 -0.87
CA GLN A 128 -2.41 23.97 -0.85
C GLN A 128 -3.47 24.56 0.07
N TYR A 129 -4.71 24.05 0.01
CA TYR A 129 -5.79 24.47 0.90
C TYR A 129 -5.44 24.30 2.38
N PHE A 130 -4.90 23.14 2.76
CA PHE A 130 -4.50 22.88 4.14
C PHE A 130 -3.38 23.83 4.60
N LYS A 131 -2.41 24.16 3.72
CA LYS A 131 -1.32 25.12 4.01
C LYS A 131 -1.84 26.54 4.22
N ASP A 132 -2.76 26.98 3.37
CA ASP A 132 -3.31 28.35 3.39
C ASP A 132 -4.16 28.63 4.65
N ASN A 133 -4.67 27.58 5.28
CA ASN A 133 -5.46 27.68 6.51
C ASN A 133 -4.64 27.57 7.81
N LEU A 134 -3.29 27.55 7.74
CA LEU A 134 -2.41 27.48 8.92
C LEU A 134 -2.03 28.88 9.43
N ASN A 135 -1.97 29.03 10.75
CA ASN A 135 -1.48 30.23 11.39
C ASN A 135 0.04 30.14 11.65
N LEU A 136 0.82 30.70 10.76
CA LEU A 136 2.30 30.64 10.84
C LEU A 136 2.91 31.39 12.05
N SER A 137 2.11 32.10 12.84
CA SER A 137 2.56 32.64 14.12
C SER A 137 2.64 31.57 15.21
N ASN A 138 1.94 30.44 15.03
CA ASN A 138 1.98 29.29 15.92
C ASN A 138 3.15 28.38 15.53
N PRO A 139 4.05 27.99 16.44
CA PRO A 139 5.15 27.06 16.16
C PRO A 139 4.71 25.71 15.59
N GLN A 140 3.65 25.13 16.13
CA GLN A 140 3.10 23.86 15.66
C GLN A 140 2.59 23.96 14.21
N ASP A 141 1.92 25.05 13.84
CA ASP A 141 1.42 25.26 12.49
C ASP A 141 2.56 25.52 11.49
N ARG A 142 3.72 26.04 11.91
CA ARG A 142 4.91 26.14 11.06
C ARG A 142 5.44 24.76 10.69
N ILE A 143 5.56 23.87 11.67
CA ILE A 143 6.00 22.48 11.43
C ILE A 143 5.01 21.78 10.49
N ARG A 144 3.73 21.93 10.71
CA ARG A 144 2.68 21.40 9.82
C ARG A 144 2.83 21.93 8.40
N TYR A 145 3.06 23.24 8.26
CA TYR A 145 3.30 23.88 6.97
C TYR A 145 4.51 23.28 6.24
N GLU A 146 5.64 23.11 6.94
CA GLU A 146 6.86 22.53 6.37
C GLU A 146 6.61 21.10 5.88
N ILE A 147 5.92 20.26 6.65
CA ILE A 147 5.56 18.89 6.27
C ILE A 147 4.67 18.86 5.02
N LEU A 148 3.61 19.67 5.01
CA LEU A 148 2.68 19.75 3.87
C LEU A 148 3.35 20.32 2.62
N ASP A 149 4.27 21.29 2.78
CA ASP A 149 5.02 21.87 1.68
C ASP A 149 6.03 20.87 1.09
N GLU A 150 6.73 20.11 1.92
CA GLU A 150 7.59 19.01 1.48
C GLU A 150 6.80 17.97 0.68
N ALA A 151 5.66 17.52 1.22
CA ALA A 151 4.81 16.53 0.57
C ALA A 151 4.28 17.05 -0.78
N GLN A 152 3.79 18.29 -0.83
CA GLN A 152 3.29 18.91 -2.05
C GLN A 152 4.39 19.10 -3.11
N ARG A 153 5.57 19.60 -2.71
CA ARG A 153 6.72 19.78 -3.62
C ARG A 153 7.17 18.46 -4.20
N ARG A 154 7.28 17.43 -3.35
CA ARG A 154 7.62 16.07 -3.78
C ARG A 154 6.62 15.54 -4.78
N LEU A 155 5.32 15.66 -4.48
CA LEU A 155 4.25 15.19 -5.35
C LEU A 155 4.30 15.88 -6.72
N LYS A 156 4.48 17.21 -6.76
CA LYS A 156 4.65 17.96 -8.01
C LYS A 156 5.88 17.51 -8.80
N TYR A 157 7.00 17.33 -8.12
CA TYR A 157 8.26 16.94 -8.77
C TYR A 157 8.16 15.53 -9.36
N THR A 158 7.71 14.56 -8.59
CA THR A 158 7.62 13.15 -9.03
C THR A 158 6.54 12.94 -10.11
N ALA A 159 5.48 13.73 -10.12
CA ALA A 159 4.52 13.74 -11.22
C ALA A 159 5.13 14.31 -12.52
N LEU A 160 5.95 15.37 -12.42
CA LEU A 160 6.64 15.97 -13.58
C LEU A 160 7.74 15.05 -14.15
N THR A 161 8.45 14.32 -13.28
CA THR A 161 9.51 13.39 -13.69
C THR A 161 8.99 12.04 -14.15
N LYS A 162 7.67 11.81 -14.11
CA LYS A 162 7.02 10.52 -14.38
C LYS A 162 7.55 9.38 -13.48
N GLU A 163 7.97 9.70 -12.26
CA GLU A 163 8.26 8.70 -11.24
C GLU A 163 6.98 8.11 -10.65
N LEU A 164 5.93 8.96 -10.55
CA LEU A 164 4.58 8.52 -10.23
C LEU A 164 3.82 8.26 -11.52
N VAL A 165 3.55 7.00 -11.77
CA VAL A 165 2.92 6.56 -13.01
C VAL A 165 1.63 5.82 -12.76
N ASP A 166 0.74 5.96 -13.72
CA ASP A 166 -0.47 5.16 -13.87
C ASP A 166 -0.46 4.45 -15.22
N ARG A 167 -1.29 3.46 -15.38
CA ARG A 167 -1.39 2.70 -16.63
C ARG A 167 -2.82 2.72 -17.14
N CYS A 168 -2.93 3.16 -18.39
CA CYS A 168 -4.20 3.18 -19.10
C CYS A 168 -4.33 1.94 -19.98
N PHE A 169 -5.53 1.35 -19.97
CA PHE A 169 -5.92 0.24 -20.83
C PHE A 169 -7.12 0.63 -21.65
N VAL A 170 -7.02 0.44 -22.96
CA VAL A 170 -8.06 0.87 -23.90
C VAL A 170 -8.32 -0.23 -24.92
N PHE A 171 -9.60 -0.53 -25.16
CA PHE A 171 -10.04 -1.25 -26.36
C PHE A 171 -10.30 -0.23 -27.46
N ILE A 172 -9.85 -0.54 -28.66
CA ILE A 172 -10.04 0.29 -29.84
C ILE A 172 -10.78 -0.55 -30.85
N LEU A 173 -11.93 -0.03 -31.30
CA LEU A 173 -12.76 -0.62 -32.34
C LEU A 173 -12.89 0.38 -33.49
N LYS A 174 -13.07 -0.13 -34.71
CA LYS A 174 -13.39 0.72 -35.86
C LYS A 174 -14.50 0.15 -36.72
N GLY A 175 -15.21 1.03 -37.44
CA GLY A 175 -16.30 0.65 -38.32
C GLY A 175 -16.89 1.86 -39.06
N GLN A 176 -17.60 1.61 -40.18
CA GLN A 176 -18.23 2.66 -40.96
C GLN A 176 -19.55 3.11 -40.37
N ASP A 177 -20.30 2.20 -39.75
CA ASP A 177 -21.57 2.49 -39.09
C ASP A 177 -21.35 2.76 -37.59
N ILE A 178 -21.53 4.03 -37.21
CA ILE A 178 -21.32 4.52 -35.84
C ILE A 178 -22.23 3.81 -34.84
N PHE A 179 -23.48 3.56 -35.20
CA PHE A 179 -24.46 2.92 -34.31
C PHE A 179 -24.04 1.47 -33.98
N GLN A 180 -23.63 0.69 -34.99
CA GLN A 180 -23.13 -0.66 -34.77
C GLN A 180 -21.83 -0.61 -33.98
N LEU A 181 -20.97 0.38 -34.23
CA LEU A 181 -19.70 0.54 -33.50
C LEU A 181 -19.96 0.83 -32.01
N GLU A 182 -20.93 1.69 -31.71
CA GLU A 182 -21.35 2.00 -30.34
C GLU A 182 -21.92 0.75 -29.64
N GLN A 183 -22.75 -0.03 -30.31
CA GLN A 183 -23.27 -1.29 -29.74
C GLN A 183 -22.14 -2.26 -29.37
N ARG A 184 -21.13 -2.39 -30.21
CA ARG A 184 -19.95 -3.21 -29.95
C ARG A 184 -19.16 -2.70 -28.71
N CYS A 185 -19.03 -1.40 -28.55
CA CYS A 185 -18.41 -0.78 -27.38
C CYS A 185 -19.23 -1.05 -26.10
N GLN A 186 -20.57 -0.93 -26.18
CA GLN A 186 -21.49 -1.23 -25.07
C GLN A 186 -21.42 -2.70 -24.63
N GLU A 187 -21.21 -3.63 -25.57
CA GLU A 187 -21.03 -5.05 -25.25
C GLU A 187 -19.77 -5.28 -24.40
N ILE A 188 -18.67 -4.60 -24.72
CA ILE A 188 -17.45 -4.64 -23.89
C ILE A 188 -17.72 -4.08 -22.49
N VAL A 189 -18.38 -2.91 -22.41
CA VAL A 189 -18.74 -2.28 -21.13
C VAL A 189 -19.62 -3.19 -20.28
N ALA A 190 -20.65 -3.79 -20.88
CA ALA A 190 -21.55 -4.70 -20.19
C ALA A 190 -20.83 -5.97 -19.68
N THR A 191 -19.90 -6.50 -20.49
CA THR A 191 -19.18 -7.75 -20.16
C THR A 191 -18.16 -7.55 -19.02
N LEU A 192 -17.40 -6.45 -19.04
CA LEU A 192 -16.35 -6.17 -18.04
C LEU A 192 -16.84 -5.34 -16.87
N GLY A 193 -17.89 -4.54 -17.04
CA GLY A 193 -18.33 -3.56 -16.04
C GLY A 193 -18.76 -4.16 -14.71
N SER A 194 -19.10 -5.43 -14.67
CA SER A 194 -19.40 -6.16 -13.42
C SER A 194 -18.15 -6.53 -12.61
N TYR A 195 -16.97 -6.49 -13.23
CA TYR A 195 -15.71 -6.89 -12.63
C TYR A 195 -14.74 -5.74 -12.43
N GLN A 196 -14.75 -4.75 -13.33
CA GLN A 196 -13.84 -3.62 -13.30
C GLN A 196 -14.49 -2.39 -13.95
N LYS A 197 -14.09 -1.18 -13.48
CA LYS A 197 -14.61 0.06 -14.02
C LYS A 197 -14.29 0.16 -15.52
N THR A 198 -15.32 0.22 -16.34
CA THR A 198 -15.21 0.24 -17.80
C THR A 198 -16.17 1.28 -18.38
N SER A 199 -15.72 2.12 -19.30
CA SER A 199 -16.51 3.19 -19.91
C SER A 199 -16.09 3.46 -21.35
N ILE A 200 -17.04 3.86 -22.18
CA ILE A 200 -16.75 4.40 -23.52
C ILE A 200 -16.11 5.78 -23.32
N LEU A 201 -15.04 6.05 -24.08
CA LEU A 201 -14.37 7.35 -24.05
C LEU A 201 -15.14 8.36 -24.91
N ASP A 202 -15.22 9.58 -24.40
CA ASP A 202 -15.65 10.72 -25.20
C ASP A 202 -14.56 11.16 -26.19
N PHE A 203 -14.87 12.22 -26.95
CA PHE A 203 -13.94 12.75 -27.93
C PHE A 203 -12.61 13.21 -27.28
N MET A 204 -12.69 13.96 -26.17
CA MET A 204 -11.48 14.50 -25.53
C MET A 204 -10.62 13.40 -24.91
N ASP A 205 -11.22 12.41 -24.30
CA ASP A 205 -10.53 11.25 -23.79
C ASP A 205 -9.85 10.45 -24.93
N THR A 206 -10.55 10.28 -26.06
CA THR A 206 -10.01 9.63 -27.27
C THR A 206 -8.84 10.41 -27.84
N PHE A 207 -8.99 11.74 -27.94
CA PHE A 207 -7.92 12.65 -28.34
C PHE A 207 -6.68 12.48 -27.46
N LEU A 208 -6.86 12.41 -26.13
CA LEU A 208 -5.77 12.24 -25.18
C LEU A 208 -5.00 10.92 -25.35
N VAL A 209 -5.71 9.82 -25.62
CA VAL A 209 -5.06 8.53 -25.91
C VAL A 209 -4.15 8.64 -27.13
N ILE A 210 -4.65 9.23 -28.21
CA ILE A 210 -3.90 9.42 -29.46
C ILE A 210 -2.76 10.43 -29.26
N TYR A 211 -3.03 11.54 -28.58
CA TYR A 211 -2.05 12.58 -28.28
C TYR A 211 -0.86 12.04 -27.50
N ASN A 212 -1.10 11.27 -26.43
CA ASN A 212 -0.03 10.64 -25.64
C ASN A 212 0.84 9.67 -26.46
N PHE A 213 0.26 9.05 -27.50
CA PHE A 213 1.05 8.20 -28.39
C PHE A 213 2.03 9.02 -29.20
N TYR A 214 1.60 10.13 -29.82
CA TYR A 214 2.46 10.96 -30.68
C TYR A 214 3.32 11.95 -29.89
N HIS A 215 2.96 12.25 -28.63
CA HIS A 215 3.67 13.17 -27.76
C HIS A 215 4.05 12.51 -26.41
N PRO A 216 4.93 11.50 -26.41
CA PRO A 216 5.20 10.70 -25.22
C PRO A 216 5.87 11.48 -24.06
N GLN A 217 6.40 12.69 -24.34
CA GLN A 217 7.00 13.59 -23.32
C GLN A 217 6.09 14.77 -22.93
N ALA A 218 4.89 14.87 -23.50
CA ALA A 218 4.00 15.99 -23.23
C ALA A 218 3.50 15.99 -21.77
N SER A 219 3.38 17.19 -21.20
CA SER A 219 2.74 17.42 -19.91
C SER A 219 1.25 17.72 -20.08
N LYS A 220 0.46 17.58 -19.02
CA LYS A 220 -0.98 17.87 -18.99
C LYS A 220 -1.36 19.31 -19.45
N LEU A 221 -0.46 20.27 -19.27
CA LEU A 221 -0.70 21.67 -19.70
C LEU A 221 -1.05 21.81 -21.18
N PHE A 222 -0.49 20.95 -22.06
CA PHE A 222 -0.81 20.95 -23.48
C PHE A 222 -2.25 20.51 -23.78
N THR A 223 -2.86 19.73 -22.90
CA THR A 223 -4.22 19.22 -23.10
C THR A 223 -5.29 20.30 -23.01
N GLU A 224 -5.09 21.27 -22.13
CA GLU A 224 -6.03 22.40 -22.01
C GLU A 224 -5.93 23.36 -23.21
N MET A 225 -4.71 23.55 -23.72
CA MET A 225 -4.51 24.37 -24.93
C MET A 225 -5.11 23.73 -26.18
N ALA A 226 -5.16 22.42 -26.27
CA ALA A 226 -5.75 21.70 -27.40
C ALA A 226 -7.28 21.90 -27.50
N LYS A 227 -7.96 22.20 -26.41
CA LYS A 227 -9.41 22.50 -26.40
C LYS A 227 -9.77 23.81 -27.06
N GLU A 228 -8.80 24.73 -27.24
CA GLU A 228 -8.99 26.05 -27.83
C GLU A 228 -8.43 26.14 -29.28
N ALA A 229 -8.05 25.01 -29.87
CA ALA A 229 -7.42 24.96 -31.20
C ALA A 229 -8.39 25.15 -32.35
N ASP A 230 -7.95 25.89 -33.37
CA ASP A 230 -8.68 26.05 -34.62
C ASP A 230 -8.65 24.76 -35.48
N ASP A 231 -7.61 23.95 -35.41
CA ASP A 231 -7.50 22.63 -36.04
C ASP A 231 -6.89 21.61 -35.04
N ILE A 232 -7.69 20.62 -34.66
CA ILE A 232 -7.30 19.56 -33.72
C ILE A 232 -6.14 18.72 -34.27
N MET A 233 -6.07 18.49 -35.58
CA MET A 233 -5.01 17.67 -36.18
C MET A 233 -3.64 18.33 -36.03
N ASP A 234 -3.55 19.65 -36.06
CA ASP A 234 -2.28 20.37 -35.88
C ASP A 234 -1.66 20.14 -34.51
N TYR A 235 -2.48 19.88 -33.49
CA TYR A 235 -1.99 19.51 -32.14
C TYR A 235 -1.58 18.06 -32.03
N LEU A 236 -2.18 17.17 -32.80
CA LEU A 236 -1.82 15.74 -32.80
C LEU A 236 -0.54 15.47 -33.57
N TYR A 237 -0.17 16.34 -34.52
CA TYR A 237 1.03 16.13 -35.30
C TYR A 237 2.30 16.37 -34.45
N PRO A 238 3.23 15.41 -34.37
CA PRO A 238 4.55 15.66 -33.77
C PRO A 238 5.30 16.70 -34.61
N THR A 239 6.20 17.45 -33.98
CA THR A 239 7.03 18.43 -34.74
C THR A 239 7.97 17.76 -35.73
N ARG A 240 8.37 16.50 -35.43
CA ARG A 240 9.28 15.71 -36.27
C ARG A 240 8.95 14.22 -36.20
N ILE A 241 8.94 13.59 -37.35
CA ILE A 241 8.91 12.14 -37.49
C ILE A 241 9.93 11.70 -38.53
N GLY A 242 10.67 10.63 -38.29
CA GLY A 242 11.64 10.12 -39.21
C GLY A 242 12.19 8.76 -38.86
N MET A 243 12.73 8.07 -39.86
CA MET A 243 13.47 6.83 -39.66
C MET A 243 14.94 7.09 -39.35
N VAL A 244 15.45 6.42 -38.34
CA VAL A 244 16.85 6.53 -37.94
C VAL A 244 17.72 5.64 -38.83
N ASP A 245 18.64 6.25 -39.55
CA ASP A 245 19.57 5.53 -40.45
C ASP A 245 20.78 4.99 -39.65
N VAL A 246 20.49 4.06 -38.74
CA VAL A 246 21.53 3.34 -37.96
C VAL A 246 21.26 1.85 -38.07
N GLY A 247 22.14 1.15 -38.74
CA GLY A 247 21.98 -0.27 -38.99
C GLY A 247 20.84 -0.57 -39.96
N PHE A 248 19.92 -1.44 -39.57
CA PHE A 248 18.83 -1.91 -40.44
C PHE A 248 17.55 -1.05 -40.36
N ARG A 249 17.66 0.25 -40.06
CA ARG A 249 16.49 1.14 -39.93
C ARG A 249 15.40 0.53 -39.04
N GLN A 250 15.71 0.33 -37.79
CA GLN A 250 14.81 -0.32 -36.82
C GLN A 250 14.07 0.67 -35.92
N CYS A 251 14.45 1.95 -35.93
CA CYS A 251 13.90 2.97 -35.02
C CYS A 251 13.24 4.10 -35.79
N VAL A 252 12.15 4.61 -35.21
CA VAL A 252 11.51 5.86 -35.58
C VAL A 252 11.92 6.94 -34.57
N GLU A 253 12.34 8.12 -35.05
CA GLU A 253 12.44 9.33 -34.23
C GLU A 253 11.10 10.04 -34.22
N LEU A 254 10.59 10.32 -33.02
CA LEU A 254 9.41 11.09 -32.79
C LEU A 254 9.81 12.28 -31.89
N ASP A 255 9.89 13.46 -32.46
CA ASP A 255 10.49 14.65 -31.84
C ASP A 255 11.91 14.41 -31.32
N ARG A 256 12.11 14.07 -30.07
CA ARG A 256 13.39 13.74 -29.46
C ARG A 256 13.41 12.34 -28.84
N VAL A 257 12.33 11.60 -29.04
CA VAL A 257 12.20 10.23 -28.52
C VAL A 257 12.48 9.26 -29.66
N PHE A 258 13.28 8.26 -29.36
CA PHE A 258 13.54 7.15 -30.27
C PHE A 258 12.63 5.99 -29.92
N CYS A 259 11.87 5.53 -30.91
CA CYS A 259 10.91 4.45 -30.75
C CYS A 259 11.35 3.24 -31.57
N ARG A 260 11.32 2.04 -30.99
CA ARG A 260 11.52 0.78 -31.69
C ARG A 260 10.32 -0.13 -31.43
N THR A 261 9.78 -0.69 -32.50
CA THR A 261 8.67 -1.64 -32.39
C THR A 261 9.16 -3.04 -32.53
N LYS A 262 8.82 -3.89 -31.57
CA LYS A 262 9.00 -5.34 -31.61
C LYS A 262 7.65 -6.02 -31.72
N PHE A 263 7.61 -7.23 -32.29
CA PHE A 263 6.42 -8.07 -32.29
C PHE A 263 6.76 -9.47 -31.78
N ILE A 264 5.77 -10.17 -31.22
CA ILE A 264 5.95 -11.54 -30.75
C ILE A 264 5.82 -12.48 -31.94
N HIS A 265 6.86 -13.25 -32.24
CA HIS A 265 6.81 -14.25 -33.30
C HIS A 265 6.74 -15.69 -32.79
N ILE A 266 7.18 -15.96 -31.54
CA ILE A 266 7.01 -17.25 -30.86
C ILE A 266 6.28 -17.02 -29.55
N TYR A 267 5.17 -17.74 -29.38
CA TYR A 267 4.39 -17.80 -28.16
C TYR A 267 4.57 -19.14 -27.48
N ARG A 268 4.50 -19.16 -26.16
CA ARG A 268 4.45 -20.41 -25.40
C ARG A 268 3.23 -21.22 -25.82
N LYS A 269 3.41 -22.55 -26.04
CA LYS A 269 2.30 -23.45 -26.45
C LYS A 269 1.15 -23.49 -25.47
N GLU A 270 1.44 -23.38 -24.17
CA GLU A 270 0.45 -23.27 -23.11
C GLU A 270 0.67 -21.92 -22.43
N PRO A 271 -0.21 -20.92 -22.62
CA PRO A 271 -0.05 -19.62 -21.99
C PRO A 271 -0.12 -19.75 -20.47
N ALA A 272 0.78 -19.08 -19.77
CA ALA A 272 0.64 -18.91 -18.34
C ALA A 272 -0.57 -17.97 -18.06
N PHE A 273 -1.17 -18.14 -16.90
CA PHE A 273 -2.27 -17.29 -16.45
C PHE A 273 -1.86 -15.82 -16.52
N ALA A 274 -2.70 -15.00 -17.17
CA ALA A 274 -2.47 -13.56 -17.40
C ALA A 274 -1.11 -13.22 -18.04
N LEU A 275 -0.62 -14.06 -18.94
CA LEU A 275 0.72 -13.90 -19.52
C LEU A 275 0.96 -12.52 -20.16
N MET A 276 -0.05 -11.92 -20.78
CA MET A 276 0.09 -10.62 -21.44
C MET A 276 0.19 -9.46 -20.43
N SER A 277 -0.22 -9.66 -19.20
CA SER A 277 -0.12 -8.61 -18.17
C SER A 277 1.33 -8.22 -17.88
N TYR A 278 2.24 -9.18 -17.90
CA TYR A 278 3.68 -8.91 -17.72
C TYR A 278 4.24 -8.02 -18.81
N LEU A 279 3.76 -8.16 -20.04
CA LEU A 279 4.15 -7.31 -21.17
C LEU A 279 3.42 -5.96 -21.14
N ALA A 280 2.13 -5.99 -20.84
CA ALA A 280 1.30 -4.78 -20.80
C ALA A 280 1.69 -3.82 -19.66
N THR A 281 2.47 -4.27 -18.67
CA THR A 281 2.93 -3.47 -17.53
C THR A 281 4.46 -3.36 -17.43
N ALA A 282 5.20 -3.83 -18.44
CA ALA A 282 6.65 -3.81 -18.46
C ALA A 282 7.20 -2.38 -18.66
N GLY A 283 7.48 -1.66 -17.58
CA GLY A 283 8.11 -0.32 -17.64
C GLY A 283 7.37 0.68 -18.55
N ASP A 284 8.09 1.61 -19.15
CA ASP A 284 7.54 2.58 -20.13
C ASP A 284 7.50 2.00 -21.54
N ILE A 285 6.83 0.85 -21.68
CA ILE A 285 6.60 0.17 -22.95
C ILE A 285 5.11 0.25 -23.28
N ASP A 286 4.77 0.66 -24.49
CA ASP A 286 3.40 0.57 -24.95
C ASP A 286 3.13 -0.80 -25.52
N PHE A 287 2.03 -1.40 -25.08
CA PHE A 287 1.57 -2.71 -25.50
C PHE A 287 0.37 -2.57 -26.44
N SER A 288 0.39 -3.26 -27.56
CA SER A 288 -0.68 -3.27 -28.55
C SER A 288 -0.98 -4.69 -28.99
N MET A 289 -2.16 -5.21 -28.66
CA MET A 289 -2.64 -6.53 -29.06
C MET A 289 -3.79 -6.38 -30.07
N HIS A 290 -3.57 -6.76 -31.31
CA HIS A 290 -4.61 -6.81 -32.34
C HIS A 290 -5.27 -8.17 -32.33
N PHE A 291 -6.58 -8.21 -32.55
CA PHE A 291 -7.35 -9.43 -32.67
C PHE A 291 -8.41 -9.29 -33.77
N LYS A 292 -8.72 -10.39 -34.44
CA LYS A 292 -9.82 -10.48 -35.42
C LYS A 292 -10.38 -11.91 -35.46
N PRO A 293 -11.65 -12.12 -35.79
CA PRO A 293 -12.16 -13.45 -36.04
C PRO A 293 -11.34 -14.16 -37.13
N ALA A 294 -10.97 -15.40 -36.90
CA ALA A 294 -10.30 -16.22 -37.91
C ALA A 294 -11.31 -16.80 -38.90
N GLU A 295 -10.86 -17.10 -40.12
CA GLU A 295 -11.72 -17.77 -41.09
C GLU A 295 -12.26 -19.10 -40.53
N SER A 296 -13.59 -19.29 -40.68
CA SER A 296 -14.26 -20.50 -40.22
C SER A 296 -13.65 -21.75 -40.87
N GLY A 297 -13.19 -22.66 -40.04
CA GLY A 297 -12.60 -23.93 -40.50
C GLY A 297 -11.07 -23.88 -40.75
N ALA A 298 -10.42 -22.71 -40.73
CA ALA A 298 -8.95 -22.64 -40.89
C ALA A 298 -8.21 -23.34 -39.72
N LEU A 299 -8.65 -23.09 -38.48
CA LEU A 299 -8.05 -23.70 -37.28
C LEU A 299 -8.35 -25.20 -37.23
N THR A 300 -9.61 -25.61 -37.48
CA THR A 300 -10.00 -27.03 -37.50
C THR A 300 -9.17 -27.80 -38.54
N LYS A 301 -9.06 -27.28 -39.79
CA LYS A 301 -8.21 -27.89 -40.81
C LYS A 301 -6.72 -27.95 -40.44
N SER A 302 -6.23 -26.95 -39.72
CA SER A 302 -4.85 -26.91 -39.22
C SER A 302 -4.63 -27.95 -38.13
N LEU A 303 -5.56 -28.08 -37.18
CA LEU A 303 -5.52 -29.06 -36.10
C LEU A 303 -5.68 -30.48 -36.63
N ASP A 304 -6.58 -30.75 -37.58
CA ASP A 304 -6.72 -32.06 -38.27
C ASP A 304 -5.42 -32.44 -38.95
N LYS A 305 -4.80 -31.48 -39.65
CA LYS A 305 -3.50 -31.68 -40.28
C LYS A 305 -2.37 -31.97 -39.29
N GLU A 306 -2.40 -31.31 -38.13
CA GLU A 306 -1.44 -31.56 -37.04
C GLU A 306 -1.68 -32.93 -36.42
N ILE A 307 -2.91 -33.33 -36.18
CA ILE A 307 -3.29 -34.66 -35.69
C ILE A 307 -2.75 -35.75 -36.65
N HIS A 308 -3.02 -35.63 -37.95
CA HIS A 308 -2.51 -36.57 -38.96
C HIS A 308 -0.98 -36.58 -39.02
N ASN A 309 -0.31 -35.47 -38.81
CA ASN A 309 1.16 -35.43 -38.77
C ASN A 309 1.69 -36.11 -37.50
N ILE A 310 1.05 -35.91 -36.36
CA ILE A 310 1.43 -36.57 -35.11
C ILE A 310 1.24 -38.09 -35.24
N GLU A 311 0.09 -38.55 -35.76
CA GLU A 311 -0.18 -39.96 -36.02
C GLU A 311 0.91 -40.59 -36.93
N ARG A 312 1.26 -39.91 -38.04
CA ARG A 312 2.31 -40.33 -38.93
C ARG A 312 3.66 -40.45 -38.25
N ASN A 313 3.99 -39.49 -37.39
CA ASN A 313 5.24 -39.47 -36.63
C ASN A 313 5.24 -40.53 -35.52
N MET A 314 4.09 -40.81 -34.88
CA MET A 314 3.96 -41.89 -33.93
C MET A 314 4.25 -43.28 -34.60
N GLN A 315 3.76 -43.51 -35.83
CA GLN A 315 4.01 -44.73 -36.59
C GLN A 315 5.51 -44.86 -36.95
N LYS A 316 6.26 -43.79 -37.11
CA LYS A 316 7.68 -43.76 -37.42
C LYS A 316 8.61 -43.79 -36.21
N ALA A 317 8.13 -43.48 -35.05
CA ALA A 317 8.91 -43.40 -33.81
C ALA A 317 9.31 -44.83 -33.36
N LYS A 318 10.63 -45.06 -33.24
CA LYS A 318 11.18 -46.36 -32.85
C LYS A 318 11.46 -46.49 -31.35
N ASP A 319 11.50 -45.36 -30.63
CA ASP A 319 11.76 -45.33 -29.20
C ASP A 319 10.51 -44.94 -28.37
N ALA A 320 10.38 -45.58 -27.20
CA ALA A 320 9.24 -45.41 -26.31
C ALA A 320 9.10 -43.97 -25.74
N SER A 321 10.23 -43.22 -25.60
CA SER A 321 10.21 -41.86 -25.08
C SER A 321 9.60 -40.88 -26.11
N THR A 322 9.97 -41.05 -27.41
CA THR A 322 9.40 -40.25 -28.50
C THR A 322 7.93 -40.61 -28.72
N GLN A 323 7.55 -41.91 -28.65
CA GLN A 323 6.14 -42.30 -28.69
C GLN A 323 5.32 -41.72 -27.58
N SER A 324 5.81 -41.75 -26.34
CA SER A 324 5.09 -41.15 -25.18
C SER A 324 4.91 -39.63 -25.33
N LYS A 325 5.90 -38.90 -25.87
CA LYS A 325 5.80 -37.47 -26.14
C LYS A 325 4.78 -37.17 -27.24
N LEU A 326 4.77 -37.94 -28.31
CA LEU A 326 3.80 -37.78 -29.39
C LEU A 326 2.40 -38.14 -28.98
N MET A 327 2.21 -39.16 -28.14
CA MET A 327 0.91 -39.54 -27.56
C MET A 327 0.35 -38.39 -26.71
N LYS A 328 1.16 -37.80 -25.84
CA LYS A 328 0.76 -36.60 -25.07
C LYS A 328 0.41 -35.41 -25.95
N GLN A 329 1.10 -35.24 -27.09
CA GLN A 329 0.76 -34.20 -28.05
C GLN A 329 -0.57 -34.48 -28.74
N PHE A 330 -0.79 -35.74 -29.14
CA PHE A 330 -2.05 -36.21 -29.74
C PHE A 330 -3.23 -35.96 -28.81
N ASP A 331 -3.15 -36.44 -27.56
CA ASP A 331 -4.21 -36.28 -26.56
C ASP A 331 -4.53 -34.80 -26.31
N LYS A 332 -3.50 -33.96 -26.24
CA LYS A 332 -3.68 -32.51 -26.07
C LYS A 332 -4.38 -31.85 -27.26
N THR A 333 -3.95 -32.19 -28.49
CA THR A 333 -4.54 -31.63 -29.71
C THR A 333 -5.99 -32.08 -29.86
N GLN A 334 -6.27 -33.37 -29.57
CA GLN A 334 -7.61 -33.89 -29.59
C GLN A 334 -8.51 -33.24 -28.54
N THR A 335 -8.06 -33.10 -27.29
CA THR A 335 -8.78 -32.40 -26.23
C THR A 335 -9.09 -30.94 -26.62
N MET A 336 -8.20 -30.27 -27.35
CA MET A 336 -8.44 -28.92 -27.84
C MET A 336 -9.58 -28.88 -28.87
N VAL A 337 -9.61 -29.83 -29.82
CA VAL A 337 -10.69 -29.95 -30.81
C VAL A 337 -12.01 -30.27 -30.11
N GLU A 338 -12.02 -31.19 -29.17
CA GLU A 338 -13.23 -31.57 -28.39
C GLU A 338 -13.77 -30.36 -27.59
N LYS A 339 -12.93 -29.60 -26.94
CA LYS A 339 -13.34 -28.37 -26.21
C LYS A 339 -13.91 -27.31 -27.15
N MET A 340 -13.31 -27.11 -28.32
CA MET A 340 -13.82 -26.17 -29.32
C MET A 340 -15.27 -26.56 -29.74
N VAL A 341 -15.53 -27.85 -29.91
CA VAL A 341 -16.85 -28.34 -30.31
C VAL A 341 -17.82 -28.32 -29.14
N ALA A 342 -17.39 -28.71 -27.92
CA ALA A 342 -18.27 -28.85 -26.76
C ALA A 342 -18.56 -27.52 -26.03
N GLU A 343 -17.60 -26.61 -25.98
CA GLU A 343 -17.71 -25.36 -25.25
C GLU A 343 -18.04 -24.14 -26.14
N GLY A 344 -18.18 -24.34 -27.46
CA GLY A 344 -18.47 -23.28 -28.42
C GLY A 344 -17.31 -22.28 -28.61
N ASP A 345 -16.08 -22.73 -28.36
CA ASP A 345 -14.88 -21.92 -28.43
C ASP A 345 -14.60 -21.57 -29.90
N THR A 346 -14.42 -20.29 -30.22
CA THR A 346 -14.26 -19.82 -31.58
C THR A 346 -12.79 -19.47 -31.88
N PRO A 347 -12.35 -19.71 -33.15
CA PRO A 347 -10.99 -19.33 -33.52
C PRO A 347 -10.86 -17.83 -33.73
N PHE A 348 -9.77 -17.27 -33.22
CA PHE A 348 -9.37 -15.87 -33.39
C PHE A 348 -7.91 -15.77 -33.82
N ASP A 349 -7.64 -14.84 -34.71
CA ASP A 349 -6.29 -14.40 -35.05
C ASP A 349 -5.88 -13.24 -34.15
N PHE A 350 -4.67 -13.31 -33.61
CA PHE A 350 -4.12 -12.23 -32.78
C PHE A 350 -2.64 -12.01 -33.06
N THR A 351 -2.17 -10.79 -32.73
CA THR A 351 -0.75 -10.44 -32.77
C THR A 351 -0.47 -9.37 -31.71
N VAL A 352 0.78 -9.34 -31.20
CA VAL A 352 1.19 -8.38 -30.16
C VAL A 352 2.39 -7.60 -30.65
N PHE A 353 2.27 -6.28 -30.59
CA PHE A 353 3.32 -5.31 -30.85
C PHE A 353 3.69 -4.58 -29.56
N LEU A 354 4.96 -4.27 -29.40
CA LEU A 354 5.49 -3.49 -28.27
C LEU A 354 6.26 -2.30 -28.81
N ARG A 355 5.92 -1.09 -28.36
CA ARG A 355 6.69 0.11 -28.64
C ARG A 355 7.60 0.45 -27.48
N ILE A 356 8.89 0.32 -27.68
CA ILE A 356 9.96 0.65 -26.74
C ILE A 356 10.41 2.09 -27.02
N LYS A 357 10.49 2.92 -25.98
CA LYS A 357 10.81 4.35 -26.05
C LYS A 357 12.11 4.64 -25.30
N GLY A 358 12.86 5.67 -25.76
CA GLY A 358 14.07 6.13 -25.06
C GLY A 358 14.62 7.41 -25.66
N ASP A 359 15.46 8.11 -24.87
CA ASP A 359 16.09 9.39 -25.26
C ASP A 359 17.24 9.22 -26.24
N SER A 360 17.66 7.99 -26.50
CA SER A 360 18.71 7.63 -27.45
C SER A 360 18.51 6.23 -28.00
N VAL A 361 19.03 5.99 -29.21
CA VAL A 361 19.04 4.66 -29.83
C VAL A 361 19.78 3.63 -28.94
N GLN A 362 20.81 4.06 -28.22
CA GLN A 362 21.54 3.17 -27.32
C GLN A 362 20.65 2.70 -26.16
N GLN A 363 19.94 3.59 -25.50
CA GLN A 363 19.00 3.27 -24.40
C GLN A 363 17.89 2.33 -24.90
N VAL A 364 17.29 2.62 -26.07
CA VAL A 364 16.29 1.74 -26.68
C VAL A 364 16.84 0.33 -26.92
N ASN A 365 18.09 0.21 -27.39
CA ASN A 365 18.71 -1.11 -27.61
C ASN A 365 18.99 -1.86 -26.29
N GLU A 366 19.36 -1.16 -25.21
CA GLU A 366 19.54 -1.75 -23.89
C GLU A 366 18.20 -2.28 -23.35
N ILE A 367 17.14 -1.47 -23.39
CA ILE A 367 15.79 -1.90 -22.99
C ILE A 367 15.30 -3.09 -23.82
N CYS A 368 15.52 -3.06 -25.13
CA CYS A 368 15.15 -4.18 -26.01
C CYS A 368 15.87 -5.48 -25.63
N LYS A 369 17.15 -5.41 -25.27
CA LYS A 369 17.92 -6.56 -24.82
C LYS A 369 17.41 -7.11 -23.51
N ASP A 370 17.16 -6.24 -22.53
CA ASP A 370 16.64 -6.63 -21.22
C ASP A 370 15.25 -7.29 -21.34
N LEU A 371 14.42 -6.78 -22.26
CA LEU A 371 13.13 -7.37 -22.60
C LEU A 371 13.30 -8.78 -23.19
N ASP A 372 14.19 -8.93 -24.19
CA ASP A 372 14.46 -10.23 -24.82
C ASP A 372 14.94 -11.24 -23.77
N ASP A 373 15.91 -10.87 -22.93
CA ASP A 373 16.49 -11.73 -21.90
C ASP A 373 15.45 -12.15 -20.84
N SER A 374 14.55 -11.23 -20.43
CA SER A 374 13.54 -11.49 -19.43
C SER A 374 12.45 -12.46 -19.89
N PHE A 375 12.00 -12.35 -21.14
CA PHE A 375 10.85 -13.12 -21.62
C PHE A 375 11.19 -14.43 -22.31
N VAL A 376 12.46 -14.68 -22.65
CA VAL A 376 12.91 -15.99 -23.20
C VAL A 376 12.59 -17.13 -22.21
N SER A 377 12.78 -16.90 -20.91
CA SER A 377 12.45 -17.90 -19.87
C SER A 377 10.94 -18.21 -19.80
N MET A 378 10.07 -17.27 -20.18
CA MET A 378 8.63 -17.44 -20.27
C MET A 378 8.18 -18.09 -21.59
N GLY A 379 9.10 -18.40 -22.50
CA GLY A 379 8.81 -19.01 -23.80
C GLY A 379 8.27 -18.01 -24.84
N ILE A 380 8.54 -16.73 -24.67
CA ILE A 380 8.20 -15.67 -25.61
C ILE A 380 9.47 -15.22 -26.33
N GLN A 381 9.41 -15.08 -27.66
CA GLN A 381 10.50 -14.52 -28.45
C GLN A 381 9.98 -13.40 -29.35
N PHE A 382 10.73 -12.28 -29.34
CA PHE A 382 10.42 -11.11 -30.14
C PHE A 382 11.23 -11.05 -31.42
N SER A 383 10.66 -10.38 -32.41
CA SER A 383 11.36 -9.98 -33.64
C SER A 383 11.21 -8.49 -33.90
N ASP A 384 12.14 -7.95 -34.65
CA ASP A 384 12.16 -6.56 -35.07
C ASP A 384 11.60 -6.41 -36.49
N GLY A 385 11.00 -5.28 -36.79
CA GLY A 385 10.62 -4.88 -38.15
C GLY A 385 11.82 -4.27 -38.91
N VAL A 386 12.63 -5.12 -39.47
CA VAL A 386 13.78 -4.68 -40.30
C VAL A 386 13.28 -4.07 -41.60
N PHE A 387 13.65 -2.81 -41.86
CA PHE A 387 13.26 -2.00 -43.04
C PHE A 387 11.78 -1.49 -43.06
N GLU A 388 10.96 -1.80 -42.08
CA GLU A 388 9.56 -1.38 -41.97
C GLU A 388 9.26 -0.71 -40.62
N PRO A 389 10.12 0.20 -40.09
CA PRO A 389 9.95 0.72 -38.74
C PRO A 389 8.73 1.63 -38.60
N LEU A 390 8.34 2.37 -39.65
CA LEU A 390 7.20 3.27 -39.64
C LEU A 390 5.87 2.50 -39.65
N GLU A 391 5.77 1.48 -40.49
CA GLU A 391 4.60 0.61 -40.57
C GLU A 391 4.36 -0.12 -39.25
N LEU A 392 5.39 -0.67 -38.63
CA LEU A 392 5.28 -1.31 -37.32
C LEU A 392 5.01 -0.30 -36.20
N PHE A 393 5.58 0.90 -36.29
CA PHE A 393 5.24 1.99 -35.39
C PHE A 393 3.74 2.29 -35.47
N ASN A 394 3.17 2.43 -36.65
CA ASN A 394 1.73 2.65 -36.83
C ASN A 394 0.88 1.46 -36.38
N CYS A 395 1.37 0.21 -36.46
CA CYS A 395 0.70 -0.95 -35.87
C CYS A 395 0.59 -0.88 -34.35
N THR A 396 1.45 -0.12 -33.66
CA THR A 396 1.31 0.11 -32.20
C THR A 396 0.40 1.29 -31.88
N ALA A 397 0.11 2.17 -32.85
CA ALA A 397 -0.74 3.35 -32.62
C ALA A 397 -2.16 2.93 -32.22
N PRO A 398 -2.82 3.69 -31.29
CA PRO A 398 -4.15 3.36 -30.80
C PRO A 398 -5.25 3.71 -31.81
N ILE A 399 -5.14 3.22 -33.03
CA ILE A 399 -6.04 3.51 -34.16
C ILE A 399 -6.42 2.24 -34.95
N LEU A 400 -6.05 1.06 -34.42
CA LEU A 400 -6.26 -0.21 -35.13
C LEU A 400 -5.78 -0.15 -36.60
N TYR A 401 -4.52 0.30 -36.79
CA TYR A 401 -3.92 0.47 -38.14
C TYR A 401 -3.89 -0.84 -38.91
N ASP A 402 -4.46 -0.83 -40.09
CA ASP A 402 -4.54 -2.00 -40.97
C ASP A 402 -3.43 -1.93 -42.05
N TYR A 403 -2.37 -2.69 -41.84
CA TYR A 403 -1.22 -2.79 -42.73
C TYR A 403 -1.28 -4.12 -43.51
N GLU A 404 -1.20 -4.05 -44.83
CA GLU A 404 -1.38 -5.25 -45.70
C GLU A 404 -0.51 -6.45 -45.32
N LEU A 405 0.73 -6.20 -44.83
CA LEU A 405 1.63 -7.28 -44.41
C LEU A 405 1.38 -7.74 -42.95
N LYS A 406 0.43 -7.13 -42.23
CA LYS A 406 0.12 -7.49 -40.87
C LYS A 406 -0.32 -8.95 -40.71
N ASP A 407 -0.97 -9.52 -41.73
CA ASP A 407 -1.45 -10.91 -41.69
C ASP A 407 -0.32 -11.93 -41.47
N ARG A 408 0.91 -11.63 -41.88
CA ARG A 408 2.07 -12.50 -41.60
C ARG A 408 2.43 -12.59 -40.12
N PHE A 409 2.00 -11.64 -39.30
CA PHE A 409 2.29 -11.60 -37.85
C PHE A 409 1.23 -12.29 -37.03
N TYR A 410 0.02 -12.51 -37.56
CA TYR A 410 -1.07 -13.12 -36.84
C TYR A 410 -0.80 -14.60 -36.51
N LYS A 411 -1.30 -14.99 -35.33
CA LYS A 411 -1.35 -16.37 -34.85
C LYS A 411 -2.79 -16.71 -34.53
N THR A 412 -3.26 -17.85 -35.01
CA THR A 412 -4.61 -18.33 -34.72
C THR A 412 -4.62 -19.08 -33.40
N THR A 413 -5.60 -18.78 -32.56
CA THR A 413 -5.84 -19.42 -31.26
C THR A 413 -7.33 -19.47 -30.96
N THR A 414 -7.71 -20.01 -29.79
CA THR A 414 -9.09 -20.04 -29.34
C THR A 414 -9.42 -18.87 -28.42
N THR A 415 -10.69 -18.49 -28.30
CA THR A 415 -11.17 -17.44 -27.41
C THR A 415 -10.88 -17.75 -25.95
N ALA A 416 -10.95 -19.00 -25.54
CA ALA A 416 -10.55 -19.42 -24.19
C ALA A 416 -9.06 -19.14 -23.94
N THR A 417 -8.18 -19.42 -24.91
CA THR A 417 -6.75 -19.13 -24.80
C THR A 417 -6.48 -17.62 -24.73
N LEU A 418 -7.21 -16.80 -25.51
CA LEU A 418 -7.13 -15.33 -25.39
C LEU A 418 -7.57 -14.86 -24.00
N GLY A 419 -8.58 -15.50 -23.42
CA GLY A 419 -8.99 -15.22 -22.03
C GLY A 419 -7.84 -15.41 -21.05
N TRP A 420 -7.10 -16.50 -21.16
CA TRP A 420 -5.91 -16.76 -20.33
C TRP A 420 -4.76 -15.75 -20.54
N MET A 421 -4.73 -15.06 -21.65
CA MET A 421 -3.77 -14.00 -21.96
C MET A 421 -4.16 -12.62 -21.40
N TYR A 422 -5.03 -12.53 -20.42
CA TYR A 422 -5.53 -11.30 -19.80
C TYR A 422 -4.41 -10.27 -19.56
N PRO A 423 -4.54 -9.02 -20.09
CA PRO A 423 -3.45 -8.04 -20.03
C PRO A 423 -3.61 -6.98 -18.95
N PHE A 424 -4.80 -6.81 -18.33
CA PHE A 424 -5.16 -5.65 -17.53
C PHE A 424 -4.81 -5.80 -16.05
N VAL A 425 -3.67 -6.40 -15.72
CA VAL A 425 -3.22 -6.47 -14.33
C VAL A 425 -2.45 -5.21 -14.00
N PHE A 426 -3.06 -4.36 -13.18
CA PHE A 426 -2.41 -3.17 -12.65
C PHE A 426 -2.98 -2.84 -11.29
N GLU A 427 -2.13 -2.42 -10.38
CA GLU A 427 -2.50 -2.07 -9.01
C GLU A 427 -2.03 -0.66 -8.72
N ALA A 428 -2.95 0.18 -8.33
CA ALA A 428 -2.71 1.48 -7.73
C ALA A 428 -3.78 1.75 -6.69
N LEU A 429 -3.45 2.51 -5.67
CA LEU A 429 -4.40 2.94 -4.65
C LEU A 429 -4.51 4.46 -4.66
N TYR A 430 -5.71 4.96 -4.87
CA TYR A 430 -6.06 6.37 -4.78
C TYR A 430 -7.13 6.54 -3.71
N ASP A 431 -6.71 6.74 -2.48
CA ASP A 431 -7.64 7.06 -1.40
C ASP A 431 -7.95 8.55 -1.40
N SER A 432 -9.18 8.85 -1.02
CA SER A 432 -9.68 10.22 -0.93
C SER A 432 -10.81 10.27 0.10
N THR A 433 -10.70 11.16 1.06
CA THR A 433 -11.76 11.39 2.06
C THR A 433 -12.16 12.85 2.05
N GLN A 434 -13.44 13.09 1.88
CA GLN A 434 -13.99 14.45 1.83
C GLN A 434 -13.76 15.19 3.16
N TYR A 435 -13.25 16.42 3.06
CA TYR A 435 -13.11 17.36 4.17
C TYR A 435 -14.23 18.39 4.16
N SER A 436 -14.49 19.01 3.01
CA SER A 436 -15.58 19.95 2.76
C SER A 436 -16.18 19.70 1.39
N GLN A 437 -17.06 20.57 0.90
CA GLN A 437 -17.78 20.36 -0.36
C GLN A 437 -16.83 20.08 -1.54
N ASP A 438 -15.72 20.83 -1.65
CA ASP A 438 -14.78 20.77 -2.78
C ASP A 438 -13.34 20.45 -2.35
N VAL A 439 -13.10 20.04 -1.09
CA VAL A 439 -11.77 19.78 -0.54
C VAL A 439 -11.74 18.39 0.09
N HIS A 440 -10.67 17.67 -0.13
CA HIS A 440 -10.42 16.37 0.47
C HIS A 440 -9.22 16.40 1.42
N TYR A 441 -9.16 15.46 2.36
CA TYR A 441 -7.93 15.21 3.07
C TYR A 441 -6.90 14.62 2.10
N PRO A 442 -5.71 15.24 1.94
CA PRO A 442 -4.66 14.63 1.13
C PRO A 442 -4.26 13.29 1.72
N PRO A 443 -4.21 12.23 0.91
CA PRO A 443 -3.72 10.93 1.37
C PRO A 443 -2.20 10.94 1.57
N VAL A 444 -1.71 10.01 2.37
CA VAL A 444 -0.27 9.79 2.53
C VAL A 444 0.23 8.94 1.36
N TYR A 445 1.20 9.44 0.61
CA TYR A 445 1.91 8.60 -0.34
C TYR A 445 2.84 7.65 0.44
N ILE A 446 2.57 6.36 0.40
CA ILE A 446 3.35 5.35 1.12
C ILE A 446 4.33 4.58 0.24
N GLY A 447 4.21 4.66 -1.08
CA GLY A 447 5.12 4.00 -2.00
C GLY A 447 4.45 3.49 -3.26
N ASN A 448 5.10 2.53 -3.92
CA ASN A 448 4.61 1.92 -5.14
C ASN A 448 4.42 0.42 -4.99
N THR A 449 3.49 -0.13 -5.77
CA THR A 449 3.32 -1.59 -5.86
C THR A 449 4.55 -2.21 -6.52
N ILE A 450 4.97 -3.37 -6.01
CA ILE A 450 6.21 -4.03 -6.49
C ILE A 450 6.04 -4.60 -7.89
N GLN A 451 4.86 -5.15 -8.19
CA GLN A 451 4.61 -5.86 -9.45
C GLN A 451 4.38 -4.91 -10.62
N THR A 452 3.63 -3.83 -10.40
CA THR A 452 3.15 -2.96 -11.47
C THR A 452 3.67 -1.54 -11.38
N ASN A 453 4.42 -1.22 -10.31
CA ASN A 453 4.93 0.11 -9.99
C ASN A 453 3.84 1.20 -9.87
N GLY A 454 2.58 0.79 -9.66
CA GLY A 454 1.48 1.72 -9.45
C GLY A 454 1.58 2.43 -8.11
N VAL A 455 1.09 3.63 -8.04
CA VAL A 455 1.17 4.50 -6.85
C VAL A 455 0.23 4.04 -5.74
N VAL A 456 0.65 4.23 -4.49
CA VAL A 456 -0.16 3.92 -3.31
C VAL A 456 -0.35 5.17 -2.46
N PHE A 457 -1.47 5.85 -2.70
CA PHE A 457 -1.96 6.97 -1.91
C PHE A 457 -2.95 6.45 -0.88
N TYR A 458 -2.57 6.49 0.39
CA TYR A 458 -3.23 5.81 1.48
C TYR A 458 -3.86 6.78 2.49
N ASP A 459 -5.13 6.55 2.82
CA ASP A 459 -5.82 7.23 3.92
C ASP A 459 -6.74 6.23 4.65
N ASN A 460 -6.41 5.90 5.91
CA ASN A 460 -7.18 4.96 6.71
C ASN A 460 -8.59 5.45 7.09
N PHE A 461 -8.91 6.73 6.86
CA PHE A 461 -10.25 7.27 7.05
C PHE A 461 -11.12 7.20 5.80
N THR A 462 -10.62 6.68 4.69
CA THR A 462 -11.39 6.49 3.47
C THR A 462 -12.52 5.50 3.69
N LYS A 463 -13.76 5.96 3.51
CA LYS A 463 -14.96 5.12 3.63
C LYS A 463 -15.26 4.45 2.28
N LYS A 464 -15.29 3.13 2.30
CA LYS A 464 -15.74 2.27 1.18
C LYS A 464 -16.52 1.09 1.79
N ASP A 465 -17.29 0.39 0.99
CA ASP A 465 -18.14 -0.73 1.46
C ASP A 465 -17.33 -1.84 2.15
N ASP A 466 -16.08 -2.01 1.77
CA ASP A 466 -15.15 -3.00 2.31
C ASP A 466 -14.28 -2.48 3.47
N ARG A 467 -14.47 -1.24 3.94
CA ARG A 467 -13.66 -0.58 4.96
C ARG A 467 -14.52 -0.11 6.14
N SER A 468 -14.70 -1.01 7.10
CA SER A 468 -15.64 -0.83 8.20
C SER A 468 -15.13 0.04 9.36
N ASN A 469 -13.81 0.24 9.50
CA ASN A 469 -13.19 1.01 10.57
C ASN A 469 -11.88 1.67 10.10
N TYR A 470 -11.15 2.36 11.01
CA TYR A 470 -9.94 3.12 10.73
C TYR A 470 -8.68 2.47 11.35
N ASN A 471 -8.81 1.23 11.82
CA ASN A 471 -7.73 0.56 12.52
C ASN A 471 -6.73 -0.04 11.55
N GLU A 472 -5.47 0.02 11.95
CA GLU A 472 -4.32 -0.51 11.23
C GLU A 472 -3.67 -1.62 12.06
N PHE A 473 -3.04 -2.58 11.42
CA PHE A 473 -2.18 -3.58 12.06
C PHE A 473 -0.85 -3.61 11.34
N VAL A 474 0.24 -3.49 12.08
CA VAL A 474 1.59 -3.46 11.49
C VAL A 474 2.46 -4.51 12.16
N VAL A 475 2.99 -5.43 11.36
CA VAL A 475 3.89 -6.47 11.87
C VAL A 475 5.10 -6.66 10.95
N GLY A 476 6.24 -6.97 11.55
CA GLY A 476 7.47 -7.25 10.83
C GLY A 476 8.66 -7.39 11.76
N ASN A 477 9.56 -8.28 11.42
CA ASN A 477 10.78 -8.51 12.20
C ASN A 477 11.60 -7.23 12.39
N SER A 478 12.42 -7.20 13.43
CA SER A 478 13.32 -6.07 13.67
C SER A 478 14.18 -5.76 12.45
N GLY A 479 14.26 -4.47 12.08
CA GLY A 479 15.06 -4.01 10.95
C GLY A 479 14.36 -4.07 9.58
N MET A 480 13.16 -4.63 9.47
CA MET A 480 12.44 -4.74 8.18
C MET A 480 11.72 -3.45 7.73
N GLY A 481 11.77 -2.38 8.53
CA GLY A 481 11.23 -1.06 8.17
C GLY A 481 9.93 -0.67 8.87
N LYS A 482 9.39 -1.50 9.78
CA LYS A 482 8.16 -1.23 10.56
C LYS A 482 8.19 0.15 11.22
N THR A 483 9.21 0.45 12.02
CA THR A 483 9.32 1.72 12.77
C THR A 483 9.42 2.93 11.83
N PHE A 484 10.17 2.82 10.72
CA PHE A 484 10.25 3.87 9.70
C PHE A 484 8.88 4.14 9.05
N PHE A 485 8.11 3.09 8.80
CA PHE A 485 6.75 3.22 8.27
C PHE A 485 5.82 3.92 9.27
N LEU A 486 5.85 3.53 10.56
CA LEU A 486 5.08 4.23 11.60
C LEU A 486 5.49 5.71 11.72
N MET A 487 6.80 6.00 11.73
CA MET A 487 7.31 7.37 11.73
C MET A 487 6.81 8.17 10.52
N TRP A 488 6.77 7.55 9.33
CA TRP A 488 6.27 8.18 8.11
C TRP A 488 4.78 8.52 8.20
N LEU A 489 3.97 7.61 8.76
CA LEU A 489 2.54 7.88 9.00
C LEU A 489 2.35 9.00 10.03
N ILE A 490 3.06 8.94 11.16
CA ILE A 490 3.00 9.95 12.23
C ILE A 490 3.37 11.33 11.68
N TYR A 491 4.47 11.42 10.93
CA TYR A 491 4.98 12.64 10.33
C TYR A 491 3.96 13.29 9.39
N ASN A 492 3.43 12.57 8.41
CA ASN A 492 2.45 13.11 7.47
C ASN A 492 1.12 13.46 8.15
N ARG A 493 0.64 12.65 9.07
CA ARG A 493 -0.59 12.90 9.83
C ARG A 493 -0.45 14.10 10.79
N CYS A 494 0.75 14.38 11.29
CA CYS A 494 1.03 15.61 12.01
C CYS A 494 0.81 16.83 11.11
N GLY A 495 1.33 16.84 9.89
CA GLY A 495 1.07 17.90 8.91
C GLY A 495 -0.43 18.14 8.69
N LEU A 496 -1.22 17.07 8.60
CA LEU A 496 -2.67 17.12 8.43
C LEU A 496 -3.46 17.52 9.70
N GLY A 497 -2.77 17.69 10.85
CA GLY A 497 -3.40 18.12 12.11
C GLY A 497 -4.13 17.03 12.87
N TYR A 498 -3.75 15.78 12.71
CA TYR A 498 -4.29 14.69 13.53
C TYR A 498 -3.85 14.84 14.97
N LYS A 499 -4.72 14.47 15.90
CA LYS A 499 -4.34 14.21 17.29
C LYS A 499 -3.79 12.79 17.37
N GLN A 500 -2.54 12.66 17.78
CA GLN A 500 -1.83 11.39 17.75
C GLN A 500 -1.31 11.03 19.13
N TYR A 501 -1.56 9.80 19.56
CA TYR A 501 -1.07 9.22 20.80
C TYR A 501 -0.18 8.05 20.48
N ILE A 502 0.96 7.96 21.11
CA ILE A 502 1.94 6.90 20.90
C ILE A 502 2.22 6.23 22.23
N LEU A 503 1.97 4.93 22.33
CA LEU A 503 2.42 4.08 23.42
C LEU A 503 3.77 3.48 22.99
N ASP A 504 4.87 4.03 23.52
CA ASP A 504 6.23 3.72 23.10
C ASP A 504 6.93 2.87 24.18
N VAL A 505 7.11 1.59 23.89
CA VAL A 505 7.80 0.66 24.77
C VAL A 505 9.32 0.64 24.49
N GLU A 506 9.76 1.00 23.28
CA GLU A 506 11.19 1.01 22.93
C GLU A 506 11.91 2.31 23.31
N GLY A 507 11.24 3.46 23.25
CA GLY A 507 11.73 4.75 23.76
C GLY A 507 12.86 5.39 22.94
N LYS A 508 13.03 5.02 21.69
CA LYS A 508 14.17 5.47 20.85
C LYS A 508 13.73 6.48 19.77
N GLU A 509 13.43 5.95 18.59
CA GLU A 509 13.15 6.77 17.40
C GLU A 509 11.89 7.61 17.55
N LEU A 510 10.83 7.05 18.16
CA LEU A 510 9.54 7.74 18.32
C LEU A 510 9.64 8.93 19.29
N ASN A 511 10.45 8.82 20.34
CA ASN A 511 10.77 9.97 21.21
C ASN A 511 11.41 11.11 20.44
N LYS A 512 12.44 10.80 19.62
CA LYS A 512 13.15 11.81 18.82
C LYS A 512 12.23 12.47 17.79
N LEU A 513 11.39 11.66 17.12
CA LEU A 513 10.39 12.15 16.18
C LEU A 513 9.39 13.10 16.87
N THR A 514 8.92 12.75 18.05
CA THR A 514 7.97 13.59 18.80
C THR A 514 8.57 14.96 19.14
N TYR A 515 9.86 15.01 19.52
CA TYR A 515 10.56 16.29 19.72
C TYR A 515 10.64 17.11 18.42
N GLU A 516 10.95 16.51 17.30
CA GLU A 516 11.03 17.19 16.00
C GLU A 516 9.66 17.75 15.55
N LEU A 517 8.58 17.13 16.00
CA LEU A 517 7.22 17.56 15.70
C LEU A 517 6.63 18.54 16.72
N ASP A 518 7.46 19.10 17.64
CA ASP A 518 7.00 19.95 18.76
C ASP A 518 5.88 19.28 19.58
N GLY A 519 5.99 17.97 19.74
CA GLY A 519 5.05 17.14 20.50
C GLY A 519 5.46 16.99 21.97
N ALA A 520 4.57 16.40 22.75
CA ALA A 520 4.82 16.12 24.17
C ALA A 520 5.41 14.72 24.35
N ASN A 521 6.61 14.62 24.93
CA ASN A 521 7.17 13.35 25.40
C ASN A 521 6.92 13.21 26.90
N ILE A 522 6.13 12.22 27.27
CA ILE A 522 5.74 11.92 28.64
C ILE A 522 6.47 10.67 29.11
N ASP A 523 7.38 10.82 30.06
CA ASP A 523 8.11 9.68 30.64
C ASP A 523 7.26 9.00 31.70
N CYS A 524 6.50 7.98 31.31
CA CYS A 524 5.59 7.23 32.18
C CYS A 524 6.32 6.23 33.12
N SER A 525 7.65 6.17 33.06
CA SER A 525 8.48 5.45 34.04
C SER A 525 8.89 6.33 35.22
N ASN A 526 8.67 7.65 35.11
CA ASN A 526 9.06 8.64 36.12
C ASN A 526 7.84 9.48 36.57
N GLY A 527 7.38 9.23 37.79
CA GLY A 527 6.22 9.90 38.35
C GLY A 527 6.34 11.41 38.55
N GLU A 528 7.55 11.99 38.50
CA GLU A 528 7.72 13.44 38.57
C GLU A 528 7.27 14.15 37.27
N LYS A 529 7.36 13.46 36.12
CA LYS A 529 7.15 14.03 34.79
C LYS A 529 6.05 13.36 33.96
N GLY A 530 5.58 12.18 34.39
CA GLY A 530 4.63 11.42 33.58
C GLY A 530 3.68 10.54 34.41
N ARG A 531 3.32 11.00 35.63
CA ARG A 531 2.38 10.28 36.46
C ARG A 531 0.96 10.42 35.95
N ILE A 532 0.29 9.27 35.87
CA ILE A 532 -1.13 9.17 35.61
C ILE A 532 -1.77 8.46 36.78
N ASN A 533 -2.54 9.17 37.59
CA ASN A 533 -3.22 8.64 38.75
C ASN A 533 -4.24 7.56 38.31
N PRO A 534 -4.08 6.30 38.72
CA PRO A 534 -5.04 5.27 38.39
C PRO A 534 -6.42 5.52 39.03
N LEU A 535 -6.48 6.26 40.16
CA LEU A 535 -7.72 6.61 40.84
C LEU A 535 -8.43 7.85 40.25
N GLN A 536 -7.84 8.52 39.26
CA GLN A 536 -8.59 9.54 38.52
C GLN A 536 -9.64 8.86 37.65
N ILE A 537 -10.92 9.24 37.81
CA ILE A 537 -12.04 8.55 37.19
C ILE A 537 -11.92 8.49 35.67
N ARG A 538 -12.03 7.27 35.15
CA ARG A 538 -12.13 6.96 33.71
C ARG A 538 -13.58 6.71 33.37
N PHE A 539 -14.01 7.17 32.19
CA PHE A 539 -15.35 6.84 31.75
C PHE A 539 -15.36 6.27 30.33
N ASN A 540 -16.33 5.41 30.13
CA ASN A 540 -16.60 4.82 28.84
C ASN A 540 -18.03 5.24 28.47
N VAL A 541 -18.21 5.82 27.31
CA VAL A 541 -19.55 6.21 26.84
C VAL A 541 -20.23 4.96 26.31
N PRO A 542 -21.34 4.50 26.92
CA PRO A 542 -22.09 3.35 26.38
C PRO A 542 -22.68 3.67 25.02
N ASP A 543 -22.96 2.63 24.25
CA ASP A 543 -23.68 2.77 23.00
C ASP A 543 -25.14 3.17 23.29
N SER A 544 -25.69 4.17 22.58
CA SER A 544 -27.10 4.43 22.64
C SER A 544 -27.88 3.29 21.96
N ASP A 545 -28.96 2.81 22.61
CA ASP A 545 -29.84 1.78 22.05
C ASP A 545 -30.50 2.18 20.70
N THR A 546 -30.45 3.47 20.37
CA THR A 546 -31.04 4.06 19.15
C THR A 546 -30.10 4.17 17.95
N GLY A 547 -28.86 3.69 18.05
CA GLY A 547 -27.94 3.54 16.90
C GLY A 547 -27.23 4.80 16.39
N ASP A 548 -27.74 6.01 16.65
CA ASP A 548 -27.24 7.26 16.04
C ASP A 548 -26.76 8.35 17.03
N GLY A 549 -26.72 8.10 18.33
CA GLY A 549 -26.38 9.12 19.33
C GLY A 549 -25.36 8.68 20.36
N LYS A 550 -24.41 9.57 20.74
CA LYS A 550 -23.64 9.46 21.98
C LYS A 550 -24.61 9.61 23.15
N VAL A 551 -24.51 8.74 24.16
CA VAL A 551 -25.21 8.95 25.41
C VAL A 551 -24.71 10.26 26.03
N PRO A 552 -25.58 11.20 26.41
CA PRO A 552 -25.15 12.46 27.04
C PRO A 552 -24.36 12.19 28.32
N LEU A 553 -23.37 13.02 28.61
CA LEU A 553 -22.46 12.83 29.75
C LEU A 553 -23.19 12.98 31.11
N ASP A 554 -24.34 13.64 31.15
CA ASP A 554 -25.23 13.75 32.30
C ASP A 554 -26.02 12.48 32.60
N GLN A 555 -26.02 11.50 31.71
CA GLN A 555 -26.63 10.17 31.86
C GLN A 555 -25.62 9.04 32.09
N ILE A 556 -24.34 9.37 32.16
CA ILE A 556 -23.26 8.41 32.38
C ILE A 556 -22.83 8.46 33.84
N TYR A 557 -22.85 7.31 34.52
CA TYR A 557 -22.44 7.13 35.92
C TYR A 557 -21.10 6.36 35.94
N PRO A 558 -19.95 7.04 35.96
CA PRO A 558 -18.68 6.42 35.64
C PRO A 558 -18.04 5.63 36.79
N LEU A 559 -18.42 5.86 38.04
CA LEU A 559 -17.75 5.26 39.21
C LEU A 559 -17.78 3.73 39.16
N GLU A 560 -18.90 3.09 38.79
CA GLU A 560 -18.98 1.64 38.70
C GLU A 560 -18.00 1.07 37.66
N GLN A 561 -17.93 1.70 36.49
CA GLN A 561 -17.01 1.29 35.43
C GLN A 561 -15.57 1.52 35.83
N HIS A 562 -15.31 2.61 36.56
CA HIS A 562 -13.98 2.92 37.04
C HIS A 562 -13.52 1.96 38.15
N ILE A 563 -14.40 1.53 39.06
CA ILE A 563 -14.09 0.48 40.05
C ILE A 563 -13.75 -0.84 39.34
N ARG A 564 -14.46 -1.19 38.27
CA ARG A 564 -14.10 -2.36 37.45
C ARG A 564 -12.74 -2.20 36.78
N PHE A 565 -12.41 -1.01 36.26
CA PHE A 565 -11.07 -0.70 35.75
C PHE A 565 -10.00 -0.91 36.84
N LEU A 566 -10.22 -0.37 38.07
CA LEU A 566 -9.27 -0.54 39.18
C LEU A 566 -9.11 -1.97 39.61
N ARG A 567 -10.17 -2.79 39.55
CA ARG A 567 -10.09 -4.24 39.77
C ARG A 567 -9.14 -4.89 38.76
N SER A 568 -9.32 -4.61 37.47
CA SER A 568 -8.46 -5.16 36.42
C SER A 568 -7.02 -4.63 36.52
N PHE A 569 -6.83 -3.37 36.90
CA PHE A 569 -5.52 -2.78 37.20
C PHE A 569 -4.80 -3.52 38.34
N LEU A 570 -5.49 -3.75 39.46
CA LEU A 570 -4.94 -4.49 40.61
C LEU A 570 -4.71 -5.96 40.29
N ASN A 571 -5.54 -6.59 39.47
CA ASN A 571 -5.32 -7.95 38.97
C ASN A 571 -4.06 -8.05 38.11
N ALA A 572 -3.84 -7.09 37.22
CA ALA A 572 -2.63 -7.03 36.41
C ALA A 572 -1.37 -6.81 37.26
N TYR A 573 -1.47 -5.93 38.25
CA TYR A 573 -0.39 -5.66 39.19
C TYR A 573 -0.08 -6.86 40.10
N LYS A 574 -1.09 -7.63 40.52
CA LYS A 574 -0.97 -8.85 41.27
C LYS A 574 -0.15 -9.92 40.50
N GLY A 575 -0.39 -10.06 39.20
CA GLY A 575 0.19 -11.11 38.36
C GLY A 575 -0.22 -12.52 38.85
N ASP A 576 0.74 -13.44 38.94
CA ASP A 576 0.49 -14.85 39.30
C ASP A 576 0.41 -15.11 40.84
N SER A 577 0.38 -14.07 41.69
CA SER A 577 0.33 -14.25 43.13
C SER A 577 -1.06 -14.71 43.59
N ASP A 578 -1.15 -15.83 44.28
CA ASP A 578 -2.39 -16.36 44.87
C ASP A 578 -2.75 -15.76 46.24
N GLU A 579 -1.92 -14.87 46.77
CA GLU A 579 -2.12 -14.29 48.12
C GLU A 579 -3.37 -13.41 48.18
N ILE A 580 -3.77 -12.78 47.07
CA ILE A 580 -4.95 -11.90 46.94
C ILE A 580 -6.11 -12.65 46.34
N GLY A 581 -7.05 -13.09 47.18
CA GLY A 581 -8.30 -13.72 46.75
C GLY A 581 -9.48 -12.76 46.75
N ILE A 582 -10.68 -13.26 46.39
CA ILE A 582 -11.92 -12.51 46.28
C ILE A 582 -12.25 -11.65 47.52
N LEU A 583 -12.01 -12.18 48.72
CA LEU A 583 -12.32 -11.44 49.94
C LEU A 583 -11.39 -10.24 50.16
N HIS A 584 -10.15 -10.31 49.72
CA HIS A 584 -9.20 -9.20 49.77
C HIS A 584 -9.61 -8.11 48.72
N THR A 585 -9.92 -8.54 47.49
CA THR A 585 -10.40 -7.62 46.45
C THR A 585 -11.66 -6.85 46.90
N ASN A 586 -12.64 -7.52 47.52
CA ASN A 586 -13.84 -6.87 48.05
C ASN A 586 -13.52 -5.85 49.14
N LEU A 587 -12.52 -6.12 50.00
CA LEU A 587 -12.10 -5.16 51.04
C LEU A 587 -11.47 -3.92 50.42
N ILE A 588 -10.61 -4.10 49.41
CA ILE A 588 -9.99 -2.99 48.66
C ILE A 588 -11.07 -2.16 47.94
N GLU A 589 -12.04 -2.81 47.28
CA GLU A 589 -13.16 -2.11 46.63
C GLU A 589 -14.03 -1.28 47.61
N ARG A 590 -14.26 -1.81 48.80
CA ARG A 590 -14.93 -1.06 49.86
C ARG A 590 -14.12 0.18 50.25
N ALA A 591 -12.82 0.07 50.38
CA ALA A 591 -11.94 1.20 50.69
C ALA A 591 -11.93 2.23 49.55
N LEU A 592 -11.83 1.78 48.27
CA LEU A 592 -11.94 2.63 47.09
C LEU A 592 -13.26 3.40 47.08
N THR A 593 -14.38 2.70 47.28
CA THR A 593 -15.71 3.35 47.34
C THR A 593 -15.81 4.37 48.50
N HIS A 594 -15.18 4.06 49.61
CA HIS A 594 -15.18 4.97 50.78
C HIS A 594 -14.39 6.26 50.48
N VAL A 595 -13.18 6.16 49.89
CA VAL A 595 -12.38 7.37 49.61
C VAL A 595 -13.03 8.26 48.52
N TYR A 596 -13.73 7.67 47.53
CA TYR A 596 -14.55 8.48 46.60
C TYR A 596 -15.74 9.17 47.30
N GLY A 597 -16.35 8.47 48.25
CA GLY A 597 -17.42 9.06 49.07
C GLY A 597 -16.97 10.26 49.89
N LEU A 598 -15.70 10.29 50.35
CA LEU A 598 -15.15 11.44 51.10
C LEU A 598 -15.07 12.72 50.27
N ILE A 599 -14.97 12.59 48.94
CA ILE A 599 -14.97 13.71 47.99
C ILE A 599 -16.34 13.90 47.32
N ASN A 600 -17.41 13.32 47.89
CA ASN A 600 -18.78 13.39 47.37
C ASN A 600 -18.97 12.80 45.94
N ILE A 601 -18.21 11.80 45.57
CA ILE A 601 -18.43 11.01 44.38
C ILE A 601 -19.03 9.65 44.75
N ASP A 602 -20.21 9.36 44.23
CA ASP A 602 -20.94 8.13 44.46
C ASP A 602 -21.39 7.48 43.12
N PHE A 603 -22.10 6.36 43.20
CA PHE A 603 -22.60 5.63 42.01
C PHE A 603 -23.71 6.38 41.25
N LYS A 604 -24.19 7.51 41.74
CA LYS A 604 -25.19 8.38 41.09
C LYS A 604 -24.56 9.66 40.53
N THR A 605 -23.28 9.87 40.76
CA THR A 605 -22.55 11.05 40.26
C THR A 605 -22.33 10.91 38.77
N THR A 606 -22.76 11.89 37.99
CA THR A 606 -22.67 11.86 36.51
C THR A 606 -21.29 12.27 36.03
N ALA A 607 -20.92 11.81 34.81
CA ALA A 607 -19.65 12.15 34.15
C ALA A 607 -19.57 13.68 33.93
N GLN A 608 -20.67 14.33 33.54
CA GLN A 608 -20.71 15.77 33.35
C GLN A 608 -20.38 16.52 34.66
N TYR A 609 -21.00 16.13 35.78
CA TYR A 609 -20.72 16.74 37.08
C TYR A 609 -19.24 16.59 37.48
N ILE A 610 -18.64 15.42 37.21
CA ILE A 610 -17.24 15.17 37.50
C ILE A 610 -16.33 16.10 36.67
N LEU A 611 -16.60 16.21 35.38
CA LEU A 611 -15.79 17.06 34.46
C LEU A 611 -15.89 18.55 34.84
N ASP A 612 -17.05 18.99 35.29
CA ASP A 612 -17.28 20.40 35.60
C ASP A 612 -16.68 20.82 36.97
N ASN A 613 -16.54 19.86 37.94
CA ASN A 613 -16.22 20.20 39.32
C ASN A 613 -14.90 19.62 39.83
N PHE A 614 -14.27 18.63 39.11
CA PHE A 614 -13.05 17.97 39.59
C PHE A 614 -11.89 18.16 38.65
N LYS A 615 -10.75 18.54 39.21
CA LYS A 615 -9.46 18.57 38.52
C LYS A 615 -8.63 17.35 38.92
N SER A 616 -7.50 17.13 38.25
CA SER A 616 -6.60 15.98 38.53
C SER A 616 -6.13 15.93 39.99
N GLU A 617 -5.99 17.06 40.64
CA GLU A 617 -5.56 17.23 42.03
C GLU A 617 -6.61 16.88 43.06
N ASP A 618 -7.89 16.78 42.68
CA ASP A 618 -9.01 16.52 43.61
C ASP A 618 -9.28 15.04 43.82
N TYR A 619 -8.70 14.16 43.00
CA TYR A 619 -8.93 12.72 43.10
C TYR A 619 -8.06 12.06 44.18
N PRO A 620 -8.59 11.01 44.87
CA PRO A 620 -7.82 10.26 45.84
C PRO A 620 -6.61 9.62 45.18
N ILE A 621 -5.65 9.24 46.03
CA ILE A 621 -4.42 8.51 45.62
C ILE A 621 -4.32 7.18 46.42
N PHE A 622 -3.41 6.29 46.06
CA PHE A 622 -3.34 4.97 46.69
C PHE A 622 -3.00 5.03 48.20
N SER A 623 -2.26 6.04 48.66
CA SER A 623 -2.03 6.23 50.09
C SER A 623 -3.35 6.47 50.87
N ASP A 624 -4.34 7.16 50.28
CA ASP A 624 -5.64 7.38 50.95
C ASP A 624 -6.38 6.04 51.14
N VAL A 625 -6.30 5.15 50.17
CA VAL A 625 -6.88 3.80 50.23
C VAL A 625 -6.16 2.94 51.30
N TYR A 626 -4.83 2.98 51.28
CA TYR A 626 -4.01 2.27 52.27
C TYR A 626 -4.29 2.73 53.68
N ASP A 627 -4.31 4.05 53.90
CA ASP A 627 -4.54 4.64 55.24
C ASP A 627 -5.98 4.37 55.73
N THR A 628 -6.96 4.34 54.83
CA THR A 628 -8.33 3.91 55.16
C THR A 628 -8.38 2.47 55.68
N ILE A 629 -7.73 1.52 54.99
CA ILE A 629 -7.67 0.10 55.42
C ILE A 629 -6.90 -0.01 56.71
N GLN A 630 -5.82 0.75 56.90
CA GLN A 630 -5.02 0.77 58.13
C GLN A 630 -5.85 1.32 59.31
N GLN A 631 -6.66 2.37 59.07
CA GLN A 631 -7.56 2.91 60.10
C GLN A 631 -8.60 1.84 60.51
N TRP A 632 -9.22 1.16 59.54
CA TRP A 632 -10.21 0.13 59.84
C TRP A 632 -9.55 -1.05 60.61
N LEU A 633 -8.35 -1.43 60.27
CA LEU A 633 -7.60 -2.44 61.02
C LEU A 633 -7.41 -2.04 62.51
N LYS A 634 -7.00 -0.78 62.76
CA LYS A 634 -6.85 -0.25 64.14
C LYS A 634 -8.18 -0.21 64.91
N GLU A 635 -9.31 0.02 64.26
CA GLU A 635 -10.62 -0.01 64.84
C GLU A 635 -11.07 -1.44 65.23
N ILE A 636 -10.77 -2.43 64.32
CA ILE A 636 -11.03 -3.86 64.61
C ILE A 636 -10.21 -4.36 65.80
N GLU A 637 -8.89 -4.04 65.80
CA GLU A 637 -7.99 -4.43 66.90
C GLU A 637 -8.37 -3.87 68.26
N LYS A 638 -9.09 -2.78 68.35
CA LYS A 638 -9.57 -2.20 69.56
C LYS A 638 -10.86 -2.84 70.09
N GLN A 639 -11.52 -3.74 69.36
CA GLN A 639 -12.76 -4.39 69.79
C GLN A 639 -12.46 -5.42 70.94
N PRO A 640 -13.37 -5.68 71.86
CA PRO A 640 -13.18 -6.60 72.98
C PRO A 640 -12.91 -8.03 72.50
N HIS A 641 -13.42 -8.47 71.35
CA HIS A 641 -13.24 -9.77 70.76
C HIS A 641 -13.02 -9.62 69.27
N PRO A 642 -11.79 -9.24 68.82
CA PRO A 642 -11.53 -8.95 67.42
C PRO A 642 -11.51 -10.25 66.60
N ASP A 643 -12.10 -10.23 65.41
CA ASP A 643 -12.07 -11.34 64.50
C ASP A 643 -10.66 -11.47 63.87
N ARG A 644 -9.98 -12.55 64.15
CA ARG A 644 -8.64 -12.83 63.69
C ARG A 644 -8.60 -12.96 62.15
N ALA A 645 -9.63 -13.52 61.51
CA ALA A 645 -9.70 -13.69 60.08
C ALA A 645 -9.84 -12.33 59.37
N GLU A 646 -10.57 -11.41 59.99
CA GLU A 646 -10.72 -10.06 59.50
C GLU A 646 -9.44 -9.24 59.63
N ILE A 647 -8.75 -9.38 60.79
CA ILE A 647 -7.44 -8.75 60.98
C ILE A 647 -6.43 -9.24 59.91
N GLU A 648 -6.35 -10.54 59.69
CA GLU A 648 -5.42 -11.12 58.71
C GLU A 648 -5.73 -10.64 57.29
N ARG A 649 -7.00 -10.58 56.95
CA ARG A 649 -7.44 -10.03 55.67
C ARG A 649 -6.97 -8.58 55.44
N HIS A 650 -7.10 -7.74 56.45
CA HIS A 650 -6.65 -6.34 56.38
C HIS A 650 -5.13 -6.25 56.22
N LYS A 651 -4.37 -7.08 56.95
CA LYS A 651 -2.90 -7.12 56.87
C LYS A 651 -2.42 -7.57 55.52
N VAL A 652 -3.06 -8.57 54.91
CA VAL A 652 -2.71 -9.05 53.55
C VAL A 652 -3.01 -7.93 52.54
N CYS A 653 -4.14 -7.21 52.63
CA CYS A 653 -4.43 -6.09 51.75
C CYS A 653 -3.44 -4.93 51.89
N LEU A 654 -3.02 -4.60 53.13
CA LEU A 654 -2.00 -3.60 53.38
C LEU A 654 -0.65 -4.00 52.77
N ALA A 655 -0.20 -5.25 53.01
CA ALA A 655 1.04 -5.77 52.43
C ALA A 655 1.03 -5.73 50.88
N PHE A 656 -0.12 -6.00 50.27
CA PHE A 656 -0.30 -5.91 48.82
C PHE A 656 -0.25 -4.47 48.31
N LEU A 657 -0.87 -3.52 49.01
CA LEU A 657 -0.93 -2.10 48.55
C LEU A 657 0.32 -1.31 48.95
N GLU A 658 1.10 -1.74 49.91
CA GLU A 658 2.28 -1.01 50.42
C GLU A 658 3.28 -0.63 49.32
N PRO A 659 3.66 -1.52 48.33
CA PRO A 659 4.56 -1.17 47.24
C PRO A 659 4.02 -0.02 46.37
N ILE A 660 2.70 0.03 46.15
CA ILE A 660 2.04 1.06 45.36
C ILE A 660 1.86 2.37 46.14
N ALA A 661 1.53 2.28 47.43
CA ALA A 661 1.19 3.45 48.23
C ALA A 661 2.42 4.16 48.80
N TYR A 662 3.41 3.41 49.27
CA TYR A 662 4.57 3.94 50.02
C TYR A 662 5.92 3.31 49.59
N GLY A 663 5.91 2.25 48.79
CA GLY A 663 7.10 1.50 48.37
C GLY A 663 7.67 1.89 47.04
N ALA A 664 8.25 0.92 46.35
CA ALA A 664 9.05 1.10 45.12
C ALA A 664 8.21 1.67 43.95
N ASP A 665 6.93 1.29 43.86
CA ASP A 665 6.06 1.65 42.72
C ASP A 665 5.19 2.90 43.04
N ALA A 666 5.32 3.47 44.27
CA ALA A 666 4.57 4.64 44.68
C ALA A 666 4.84 5.86 43.77
N ASN A 667 6.06 6.03 43.29
CA ASN A 667 6.39 7.11 42.37
C ASN A 667 5.59 7.05 41.06
N LEU A 668 5.26 5.85 40.58
CA LEU A 668 4.48 5.65 39.35
C LEU A 668 2.98 5.84 39.57
N PHE A 669 2.42 5.29 40.68
CA PHE A 669 0.97 5.11 40.84
C PHE A 669 0.35 5.94 41.95
N ASN A 670 1.16 6.40 42.95
CA ASN A 670 0.64 7.17 44.08
C ASN A 670 0.93 8.64 43.91
N GLY A 671 -0.09 9.39 43.55
CA GLY A 671 -0.07 10.85 43.37
C GLY A 671 -0.94 11.30 42.22
N HIS A 672 -1.17 12.61 42.14
CA HIS A 672 -2.06 13.18 41.13
C HIS A 672 -1.47 13.17 39.74
N THR A 673 -2.33 13.13 38.73
CA THR A 673 -1.93 13.19 37.31
C THR A 673 -1.29 14.54 37.01
N ASN A 674 -0.11 14.51 36.36
CA ASN A 674 0.69 15.70 36.02
C ASN A 674 1.04 15.78 34.53
N VAL A 675 0.32 15.05 33.69
CA VAL A 675 0.55 15.03 32.23
C VAL A 675 -0.34 16.03 31.52
N ASP A 676 0.23 16.70 30.49
CA ASP A 676 -0.47 17.62 29.61
C ASP A 676 -0.73 16.95 28.25
N LEU A 677 -1.99 16.89 27.86
CA LEU A 677 -2.44 16.31 26.59
C LEU A 677 -2.79 17.38 25.53
N SER A 678 -2.36 18.61 25.69
CA SER A 678 -2.68 19.71 24.76
C SER A 678 -2.01 19.57 23.38
N ALA A 679 -0.82 18.95 23.32
CA ALA A 679 -0.07 18.78 22.08
C ALA A 679 -0.79 17.86 21.07
N ASN A 680 -0.57 18.08 19.77
CA ASN A 680 -1.16 17.24 18.73
C ASN A 680 -0.51 15.86 18.63
N VAL A 681 0.79 15.74 18.92
CA VAL A 681 1.52 14.47 18.97
C VAL A 681 1.98 14.27 20.41
N ILE A 682 1.59 13.16 21.02
CA ILE A 682 1.89 12.83 22.42
C ILE A 682 2.48 11.43 22.45
N ASN A 683 3.71 11.34 22.94
CA ASN A 683 4.40 10.09 23.14
C ASN A 683 4.47 9.73 24.62
N PHE A 684 3.92 8.57 24.99
CA PHE A 684 3.99 8.00 26.32
C PHE A 684 5.11 6.97 26.36
N ASN A 685 6.26 7.38 26.86
CA ASN A 685 7.44 6.53 26.93
C ASN A 685 7.38 5.60 28.14
N LEU A 686 7.41 4.30 27.87
CA LEU A 686 7.38 3.20 28.88
C LEU A 686 8.71 2.43 28.89
N SER A 687 9.71 2.82 28.11
CA SER A 687 10.91 2.01 27.82
C SER A 687 11.73 1.66 29.08
N ALA A 688 11.85 2.57 30.02
CA ALA A 688 12.60 2.28 31.25
C ALA A 688 11.94 1.23 32.18
N LEU A 689 10.68 0.87 31.91
CA LEU A 689 10.00 -0.23 32.64
C LEU A 689 10.31 -1.61 32.02
N GLN A 690 10.86 -1.65 30.81
CA GLN A 690 11.18 -2.88 30.10
C GLN A 690 12.37 -3.64 30.74
N ASP A 691 13.36 -2.94 31.25
CA ASP A 691 14.60 -3.51 31.78
C ASP A 691 14.49 -4.07 33.23
N ASN A 692 13.40 -3.75 33.92
CA ASN A 692 13.19 -4.17 35.30
C ASN A 692 12.29 -5.41 35.39
N THR A 693 12.87 -6.56 35.52
CA THR A 693 12.44 -7.85 36.10
C THR A 693 10.94 -8.17 36.28
N GLY A 694 10.04 -7.34 35.92
CA GLY A 694 8.61 -7.54 36.10
C GLY A 694 7.81 -7.01 34.95
N SER A 695 7.56 -7.84 33.96
CA SER A 695 6.55 -7.57 32.92
C SER A 695 5.19 -7.08 33.49
N ARG A 696 4.91 -7.37 34.77
CA ARG A 696 3.67 -6.95 35.46
C ARG A 696 3.53 -5.43 35.62
N VAL A 697 4.60 -4.72 36.02
CA VAL A 697 4.57 -3.26 36.23
C VAL A 697 4.42 -2.57 34.85
N LEU A 698 5.14 -3.04 33.84
CA LEU A 698 5.02 -2.54 32.48
C LEU A 698 3.60 -2.76 31.91
N ALA A 699 3.05 -3.97 32.01
CA ALA A 699 1.69 -4.26 31.53
C ALA A 699 0.61 -3.46 32.28
N THR A 700 0.78 -3.29 33.61
CA THR A 700 -0.12 -2.50 34.43
C THR A 700 -0.06 -1.01 34.05
N GLN A 701 1.12 -0.46 33.83
CA GLN A 701 1.29 0.93 33.44
C GLN A 701 0.82 1.14 31.99
N TYR A 702 1.07 0.20 31.10
CA TYR A 702 0.52 0.21 29.72
C TYR A 702 -1.02 0.31 29.75
N TYR A 703 -1.66 -0.50 30.58
CA TYR A 703 -3.12 -0.45 30.76
C TYR A 703 -3.59 0.87 31.36
N ASN A 704 -2.89 1.41 32.35
CA ASN A 704 -3.18 2.70 32.96
C ASN A 704 -3.15 3.82 31.91
N VAL A 705 -2.05 3.88 31.12
CA VAL A 705 -1.86 4.88 30.05
C VAL A 705 -2.91 4.70 28.95
N LEU A 706 -3.14 3.47 28.47
CA LEU A 706 -4.15 3.17 27.44
C LEU A 706 -5.55 3.64 27.87
N SER A 707 -5.94 3.38 29.10
CA SER A 707 -7.25 3.79 29.61
C SER A 707 -7.39 5.31 29.76
N TYR A 708 -6.28 5.98 30.05
CA TYR A 708 -6.23 7.45 30.13
C TYR A 708 -6.37 8.09 28.74
N ILE A 709 -5.60 7.59 27.76
CA ILE A 709 -5.73 8.01 26.36
C ILE A 709 -7.13 7.77 25.84
N TRP A 710 -7.72 6.61 26.15
CA TRP A 710 -9.09 6.29 25.74
C TRP A 710 -10.11 7.29 26.28
N THR A 711 -9.96 7.71 27.54
CA THR A 711 -10.81 8.74 28.14
C THR A 711 -10.67 10.09 27.43
N ASP A 712 -9.43 10.50 27.07
CA ASP A 712 -9.16 11.72 26.31
C ASP A 712 -9.77 11.65 24.89
N ILE A 713 -9.65 10.52 24.19
CA ILE A 713 -10.26 10.31 22.87
C ILE A 713 -11.79 10.49 22.91
N ILE A 714 -12.43 9.95 23.93
CA ILE A 714 -13.90 10.02 24.12
C ILE A 714 -14.35 11.45 24.43
N SER A 715 -13.63 12.13 25.31
CA SER A 715 -14.00 13.46 25.82
C SER A 715 -13.54 14.60 24.92
N ASP A 716 -12.74 14.35 23.88
CA ASP A 716 -12.33 15.41 22.96
C ASP A 716 -13.53 16.02 22.23
N PRO A 717 -13.84 17.32 22.46
CA PRO A 717 -14.98 17.99 21.86
C PRO A 717 -14.79 18.25 20.35
N PHE A 718 -13.54 18.20 19.86
CA PHE A 718 -13.23 18.50 18.48
C PHE A 718 -13.49 17.28 17.58
N ASN A 719 -14.19 17.50 16.50
CA ASN A 719 -14.44 16.47 15.48
C ASN A 719 -13.21 16.33 14.55
N ARG A 720 -12.01 16.13 15.13
CA ARG A 720 -10.75 15.95 14.41
C ARG A 720 -10.40 14.48 14.35
N ARG A 721 -9.58 14.11 13.36
CA ARG A 721 -9.06 12.76 13.23
C ARG A 721 -8.04 12.46 14.32
N LYS A 722 -8.14 11.27 14.90
CA LYS A 722 -7.26 10.80 15.98
C LYS A 722 -6.64 9.48 15.63
N GLN A 723 -5.40 9.27 16.04
CA GLN A 723 -4.73 7.96 15.86
C GLN A 723 -3.96 7.58 17.12
N LEU A 724 -4.18 6.35 17.59
CA LEU A 724 -3.44 5.75 18.69
C LEU A 724 -2.50 4.68 18.13
N TYR A 725 -1.21 4.88 18.26
CA TYR A 725 -0.18 3.90 17.92
C TYR A 725 0.21 3.12 19.18
N ALA A 726 0.04 1.82 19.14
CA ALA A 726 0.39 0.91 20.22
C ALA A 726 1.65 0.12 19.78
N ASP A 727 2.83 0.73 19.96
CA ASP A 727 4.09 0.10 19.59
C ASP A 727 4.40 -1.04 20.58
N GLU A 728 4.82 -2.18 20.02
CA GLU A 728 5.07 -3.44 20.72
C GLU A 728 3.92 -3.88 21.67
N PHE A 729 2.68 -3.86 21.14
CA PHE A 729 1.50 -4.24 21.93
C PHE A 729 1.53 -5.70 22.41
N SER A 730 2.43 -6.53 21.89
CA SER A 730 2.69 -7.90 22.34
C SER A 730 2.97 -8.00 23.84
N VAL A 731 3.43 -6.92 24.47
CA VAL A 731 3.65 -6.82 25.93
C VAL A 731 2.40 -7.19 26.74
N ILE A 732 1.22 -6.90 26.23
CA ILE A 732 -0.06 -7.23 26.89
C ILE A 732 -0.63 -8.58 26.44
N MET A 733 -0.02 -9.26 25.49
CA MET A 733 -0.48 -10.54 24.91
C MET A 733 -0.01 -11.72 25.75
N ASP A 734 -0.45 -11.78 26.99
CA ASP A 734 -0.13 -12.82 27.97
C ASP A 734 -1.40 -13.25 28.72
N PRO A 735 -1.64 -14.56 28.92
CA PRO A 735 -2.83 -15.06 29.62
C PRO A 735 -3.05 -14.46 31.03
N ARG A 736 -1.99 -14.00 31.66
CA ARG A 736 -2.05 -13.29 32.96
C ARG A 736 -2.80 -11.96 32.87
N TYR A 737 -2.85 -11.36 31.70
CA TYR A 737 -3.43 -10.04 31.44
C TYR A 737 -4.70 -10.12 30.58
N LEU A 738 -5.52 -11.15 30.75
CA LEU A 738 -6.72 -11.37 29.97
C LEU A 738 -7.67 -10.15 29.99
N ASP A 739 -7.85 -9.53 31.17
CA ASP A 739 -8.69 -8.34 31.32
C ASP A 739 -8.17 -7.17 30.47
N ILE A 740 -6.84 -6.99 30.40
CA ILE A 740 -6.21 -5.93 29.57
C ILE A 740 -6.42 -6.23 28.09
N MET A 741 -6.22 -7.46 27.65
CA MET A 741 -6.47 -7.87 26.27
C MET A 741 -7.94 -7.63 25.86
N MET A 742 -8.88 -8.02 26.71
CA MET A 742 -10.32 -7.77 26.48
C MET A 742 -10.64 -6.27 26.42
N TYR A 743 -10.00 -5.47 27.27
CA TYR A 743 -10.14 -4.02 27.22
C TYR A 743 -9.59 -3.45 25.89
N PHE A 744 -8.41 -3.88 25.45
CA PHE A 744 -7.81 -3.48 24.18
C PHE A 744 -8.72 -3.83 22.99
N GLN A 745 -9.33 -5.04 23.00
CA GLN A 745 -10.33 -5.43 22.00
C GLN A 745 -11.58 -4.54 22.06
N THR A 746 -11.98 -4.08 23.23
CA THR A 746 -13.11 -3.16 23.36
C THR A 746 -12.78 -1.81 22.75
N VAL A 747 -11.57 -1.30 22.98
CA VAL A 747 -11.10 -0.04 22.40
C VAL A 747 -11.06 -0.14 20.87
N ILE A 748 -10.42 -1.18 20.31
CA ILE A 748 -10.28 -1.34 18.84
C ILE A 748 -11.64 -1.44 18.12
N LYS A 749 -12.65 -2.03 18.76
CA LYS A 749 -14.00 -2.13 18.19
C LYS A 749 -14.78 -0.81 18.23
N ARG A 750 -14.50 0.06 19.20
CA ARG A 750 -15.30 1.27 19.48
C ARG A 750 -14.67 2.56 18.99
N VAL A 751 -13.34 2.59 18.77
CA VAL A 751 -12.57 3.81 18.51
C VAL A 751 -13.08 4.60 17.29
N ARG A 752 -13.63 3.91 16.27
CA ARG A 752 -14.17 4.54 15.05
C ARG A 752 -15.31 5.56 15.32
N LYS A 753 -16.09 5.37 16.40
CA LYS A 753 -17.20 6.27 16.74
C LYS A 753 -16.74 7.66 17.16
N TYR A 754 -15.47 7.80 17.53
CA TYR A 754 -14.83 9.01 17.99
C TYR A 754 -13.88 9.63 16.96
N MET A 755 -14.07 9.30 15.68
CA MET A 755 -13.17 9.69 14.57
C MET A 755 -11.71 9.32 14.88
N ALA A 756 -11.51 8.12 15.39
CA ALA A 756 -10.20 7.63 15.80
C ALA A 756 -9.91 6.25 15.22
N GLY A 757 -8.63 5.97 15.00
CA GLY A 757 -8.08 4.67 14.64
C GLY A 757 -7.07 4.20 15.67
N LEU A 758 -6.86 2.90 15.72
CA LEU A 758 -5.85 2.24 16.55
C LEU A 758 -4.86 1.49 15.62
N THR A 759 -3.56 1.67 15.88
CA THR A 759 -2.48 1.00 15.14
C THR A 759 -1.68 0.10 16.09
N PRO A 760 -2.14 -1.14 16.37
CA PRO A 760 -1.29 -2.11 17.04
C PRO A 760 -0.12 -2.48 16.15
N ALA A 761 1.09 -2.42 16.70
CA ALA A 761 2.31 -2.81 16.02
C ALA A 761 3.11 -3.80 16.86
N THR A 762 3.75 -4.79 16.22
CA THR A 762 4.61 -5.75 16.91
C THR A 762 5.73 -6.24 16.02
N GLN A 763 6.83 -6.68 16.63
CA GLN A 763 7.94 -7.32 15.92
C GLN A 763 7.76 -8.84 15.84
N GLN A 764 7.00 -9.43 16.74
CA GLN A 764 6.85 -10.89 16.86
C GLN A 764 5.37 -11.29 16.78
N ILE A 765 4.96 -11.78 15.63
CA ILE A 765 3.59 -12.29 15.44
C ILE A 765 3.33 -13.56 16.27
N SER A 766 4.38 -14.32 16.60
CA SER A 766 4.30 -15.50 17.46
C SER A 766 3.69 -15.19 18.82
N ASP A 767 4.01 -14.02 19.40
CA ASP A 767 3.48 -13.63 20.70
C ASP A 767 1.98 -13.30 20.67
N VAL A 768 1.50 -12.84 19.52
CA VAL A 768 0.09 -12.47 19.30
C VAL A 768 -0.76 -13.70 18.97
N LEU A 769 -0.20 -14.69 18.27
CA LEU A 769 -0.93 -15.86 17.76
C LEU A 769 -0.56 -17.17 18.47
N LYS A 770 0.17 -17.13 19.60
CA LYS A 770 0.42 -18.33 20.42
C LYS A 770 -0.88 -18.90 20.96
N ASP A 771 -0.97 -20.22 21.09
CA ASP A 771 -2.21 -20.95 21.42
C ASP A 771 -2.93 -20.42 22.67
N SER A 772 -2.19 -19.89 23.65
CA SER A 772 -2.75 -19.37 24.91
C SER A 772 -3.52 -18.05 24.78
N VAL A 773 -3.30 -17.28 23.72
CA VAL A 773 -3.94 -15.95 23.47
C VAL A 773 -4.40 -15.78 22.00
N LYS A 774 -4.39 -16.88 21.25
CA LYS A 774 -4.66 -16.88 19.81
C LYS A 774 -6.00 -16.22 19.46
N GLU A 775 -7.06 -16.57 20.16
CA GLU A 775 -8.39 -16.04 19.92
C GLU A 775 -8.44 -14.50 20.08
N GLN A 776 -7.73 -13.99 21.10
CA GLN A 776 -7.63 -12.55 21.33
C GLN A 776 -6.77 -11.86 20.27
N GLY A 777 -5.67 -12.48 19.86
CA GLY A 777 -4.78 -11.97 18.81
C GLY A 777 -5.46 -11.92 17.46
N GLU A 778 -6.11 -13.01 17.03
CA GLU A 778 -6.90 -13.05 15.78
C GLU A 778 -7.99 -11.97 15.78
N ALA A 779 -8.71 -11.79 16.88
CA ALA A 779 -9.74 -10.77 16.99
C ALA A 779 -9.19 -9.33 16.86
N ILE A 780 -7.97 -9.06 17.33
CA ILE A 780 -7.30 -7.74 17.15
C ILE A 780 -6.95 -7.54 15.68
N ILE A 781 -6.35 -8.55 15.03
CA ILE A 781 -5.96 -8.49 13.62
C ILE A 781 -7.18 -8.32 12.72
N GLU A 782 -8.25 -9.10 12.94
CA GLU A 782 -9.48 -9.04 12.15
C GLU A 782 -10.24 -7.70 12.31
N ASN A 783 -10.15 -7.06 13.48
CA ASN A 783 -10.70 -5.73 13.71
C ASN A 783 -9.81 -4.60 13.18
N SER A 784 -8.67 -4.91 12.54
CA SER A 784 -7.82 -3.97 11.82
C SER A 784 -8.05 -4.15 10.33
N VAL A 785 -8.82 -3.24 9.73
CA VAL A 785 -9.18 -3.30 8.30
C VAL A 785 -7.98 -3.08 7.40
N TYR A 786 -6.97 -2.35 7.89
CA TYR A 786 -5.72 -2.08 7.20
C TYR A 786 -4.61 -2.88 7.86
N GLN A 787 -3.95 -3.76 7.10
CA GLN A 787 -2.94 -4.67 7.64
C GLN A 787 -1.68 -4.59 6.78
N PHE A 788 -0.53 -4.38 7.42
CA PHE A 788 0.77 -4.26 6.77
C PHE A 788 1.73 -5.31 7.34
N TYR A 789 2.10 -6.25 6.50
CA TYR A 789 2.97 -7.37 6.83
C TYR A 789 4.34 -7.18 6.19
N PHE A 790 5.29 -6.67 6.96
CA PHE A 790 6.70 -6.59 6.57
C PHE A 790 7.36 -7.96 6.69
N GLY A 791 8.63 -8.06 6.28
CA GLY A 791 9.35 -9.33 6.31
C GLY A 791 9.29 -10.05 7.65
N LEU A 792 8.91 -11.34 7.62
CA LEU A 792 8.79 -12.23 8.78
C LEU A 792 9.64 -13.49 8.59
N GLY A 793 10.23 -14.00 9.66
CA GLY A 793 10.95 -15.25 9.64
C GLY A 793 10.04 -16.47 9.44
N ALA A 794 10.65 -17.64 9.19
CA ALA A 794 9.94 -18.89 8.95
C ALA A 794 8.95 -19.25 10.09
N GLU A 795 9.30 -18.97 11.34
CA GLU A 795 8.45 -19.19 12.49
C GLU A 795 7.15 -18.36 12.41
N GLY A 796 7.25 -17.06 12.08
CA GLY A 796 6.07 -16.20 11.91
C GLY A 796 5.15 -16.68 10.79
N ILE A 797 5.73 -17.17 9.69
CA ILE A 797 4.97 -17.71 8.55
C ILE A 797 4.21 -18.99 8.95
N GLU A 798 4.74 -19.82 9.83
CA GLU A 798 4.03 -21.03 10.29
C GLU A 798 2.70 -20.71 11.00
N TYR A 799 2.63 -19.59 11.74
CA TYR A 799 1.37 -19.14 12.33
C TYR A 799 0.35 -18.72 11.26
N PHE A 800 0.79 -18.05 10.20
CA PHE A 800 -0.10 -17.69 9.10
C PHE A 800 -0.62 -18.90 8.32
N LYS A 801 0.15 -19.97 8.18
CA LYS A 801 -0.31 -21.23 7.60
C LYS A 801 -1.45 -21.86 8.40
N LYS A 802 -1.38 -21.73 9.74
CA LYS A 802 -2.42 -22.28 10.65
C LYS A 802 -3.69 -21.42 10.72
N THR A 803 -3.55 -20.10 10.53
CA THR A 803 -4.66 -19.14 10.71
C THR A 803 -5.30 -18.69 9.40
N HIS A 804 -4.65 -18.96 8.24
CA HIS A 804 -5.11 -18.52 6.92
C HIS A 804 -5.36 -16.99 6.79
N LEU A 805 -4.75 -16.18 7.65
CA LEU A 805 -4.87 -14.71 7.62
C LEU A 805 -4.24 -14.09 6.37
N ILE A 806 -3.19 -14.71 5.84
CA ILE A 806 -2.51 -14.32 4.59
C ILE A 806 -2.65 -15.46 3.59
N PRO A 807 -2.98 -15.20 2.30
CA PRO A 807 -3.01 -16.20 1.24
C PRO A 807 -1.67 -16.93 1.11
N GLU A 808 -1.70 -18.20 0.75
CA GLU A 808 -0.48 -19.02 0.65
C GLU A 808 0.55 -18.45 -0.36
N SER A 809 0.08 -17.88 -1.47
CA SER A 809 0.91 -17.19 -2.46
C SER A 809 1.68 -15.97 -1.90
N GLU A 810 1.13 -15.32 -0.87
CA GLU A 810 1.72 -14.13 -0.26
C GLU A 810 2.62 -14.46 0.94
N GLN A 811 2.48 -15.65 1.52
CA GLN A 811 3.33 -16.09 2.65
C GLN A 811 4.80 -16.19 2.22
N GLU A 812 5.07 -16.69 1.01
CA GLU A 812 6.41 -16.76 0.46
C GLU A 812 7.01 -15.35 0.25
N PHE A 813 6.19 -14.42 -0.28
CA PHE A 813 6.63 -13.03 -0.42
C PHE A 813 6.99 -12.41 0.93
N VAL A 814 6.12 -12.53 1.95
CA VAL A 814 6.37 -11.97 3.29
C VAL A 814 7.61 -12.61 3.94
N GLN A 815 7.88 -13.90 3.68
CA GLN A 815 9.07 -14.58 4.21
C GLN A 815 10.38 -14.02 3.63
N PHE A 816 10.38 -13.63 2.37
CA PHE A 816 11.59 -13.19 1.64
C PHE A 816 11.55 -11.71 1.25
N ALA A 817 10.64 -10.93 1.81
CA ALA A 817 10.54 -9.50 1.55
C ALA A 817 11.83 -8.76 1.92
N ASN A 818 12.21 -7.80 1.09
CA ASN A 818 13.33 -6.91 1.38
C ASN A 818 12.96 -5.84 2.42
N ILE A 819 13.97 -5.15 2.95
CA ILE A 819 13.73 -4.03 3.88
C ILE A 819 12.87 -2.97 3.19
N GLY A 820 11.79 -2.56 3.87
CA GLY A 820 10.83 -1.58 3.34
C GLY A 820 9.82 -2.17 2.34
N GLU A 821 9.78 -3.48 2.16
CA GLU A 821 8.72 -4.14 1.39
C GLU A 821 7.70 -4.79 2.34
N CYS A 822 6.42 -4.66 2.01
CA CYS A 822 5.34 -5.26 2.78
C CYS A 822 4.21 -5.77 1.89
N TYR A 823 3.50 -6.77 2.38
CA TYR A 823 2.18 -7.12 1.89
C TYR A 823 1.15 -6.26 2.62
N ALA A 824 0.44 -5.43 1.89
CA ALA A 824 -0.59 -4.55 2.40
C ALA A 824 -1.97 -5.07 2.04
N LYS A 825 -2.80 -5.34 3.05
CA LYS A 825 -4.21 -5.69 2.91
C LYS A 825 -5.04 -4.50 3.34
N ILE A 826 -5.87 -3.98 2.43
CA ILE A 826 -6.63 -2.75 2.61
C ILE A 826 -8.11 -3.06 2.36
N GLY A 827 -8.88 -3.18 3.43
CA GLY A 827 -10.24 -3.71 3.34
C GLY A 827 -10.27 -5.23 3.10
N THR A 828 -11.39 -5.70 2.58
CA THR A 828 -11.58 -7.12 2.25
C THR A 828 -11.27 -7.45 0.79
N SER A 829 -11.23 -6.45 -0.08
CA SER A 829 -11.13 -6.60 -1.53
C SER A 829 -9.78 -6.20 -2.12
N THR A 830 -8.99 -5.40 -1.41
CA THR A 830 -7.73 -4.85 -1.93
C THR A 830 -6.54 -5.41 -1.16
N ALA A 831 -5.62 -6.05 -1.86
CA ALA A 831 -4.36 -6.50 -1.30
C ALA A 831 -3.24 -6.32 -2.34
N MET A 832 -2.07 -5.86 -1.91
CA MET A 832 -0.97 -5.54 -2.80
C MET A 832 0.38 -5.68 -2.12
N ARG A 833 1.41 -5.95 -2.91
CA ARG A 833 2.81 -5.91 -2.46
C ARG A 833 3.34 -4.50 -2.67
N VAL A 834 3.74 -3.84 -1.61
CA VAL A 834 4.15 -2.42 -1.62
C VAL A 834 5.61 -2.29 -1.22
N ARG A 835 6.34 -1.49 -1.98
CA ARG A 835 7.65 -0.97 -1.59
C ARG A 835 7.44 0.42 -1.00
N ILE A 836 7.67 0.54 0.30
CA ILE A 836 7.52 1.80 1.02
C ILE A 836 8.56 2.81 0.52
N GLN A 837 8.11 4.01 0.22
CA GLN A 837 8.96 5.11 -0.22
C GLN A 837 8.74 6.34 0.67
N ILE A 838 9.74 6.63 1.46
CA ILE A 838 9.79 7.81 2.33
C ILE A 838 10.51 8.94 1.57
N GLY A 839 10.06 10.19 1.73
CA GLY A 839 10.73 11.35 1.15
C GLY A 839 12.19 11.47 1.61
N ASP A 840 13.09 11.90 0.72
CA ASP A 840 14.51 11.96 1.03
C ASP A 840 14.81 12.83 2.25
N GLU A 841 14.12 13.97 2.41
CA GLU A 841 14.26 14.85 3.57
C GLU A 841 13.85 14.14 4.86
N ALA A 842 12.67 13.53 4.88
CA ALA A 842 12.16 12.75 6.01
C ALA A 842 13.02 11.51 6.27
N PHE A 843 13.43 10.79 5.23
CA PHE A 843 14.29 9.61 5.35
C PHE A 843 15.62 9.95 6.02
N ASN A 844 16.25 11.08 5.60
CA ASN A 844 17.49 11.55 6.20
C ASN A 844 17.29 11.96 7.67
N LYS A 845 16.16 12.62 8.00
CA LYS A 845 15.80 12.92 9.40
C LYS A 845 15.67 11.62 10.23
N PHE A 846 14.90 10.65 9.75
CA PHE A 846 14.66 9.37 10.45
C PHE A 846 15.94 8.55 10.62
N THR A 847 16.81 8.55 9.61
CA THR A 847 18.12 7.85 9.69
C THR A 847 19.01 8.48 10.75
N ARG A 848 19.03 9.80 10.89
CA ARG A 848 19.76 10.50 11.96
C ARG A 848 19.20 10.18 13.35
N MET A 849 17.87 9.99 13.47
CA MET A 849 17.24 9.61 14.73
C MET A 849 17.63 8.19 15.17
N LYS A 850 17.89 7.30 14.19
CA LYS A 850 18.34 5.92 14.45
C LYS A 850 19.81 5.84 14.83
N ASP A 851 20.64 6.80 14.41
CA ASP A 851 22.08 6.77 14.69
C ASP A 851 22.39 7.37 16.07
N ASP A 852 22.63 6.51 17.06
CA ASP A 852 22.95 6.89 18.45
C ASP A 852 24.36 7.48 18.61
N ARG A 853 25.15 7.60 17.51
CA ARG A 853 26.56 8.04 17.54
C ARG A 853 26.75 9.54 17.29
N LYS A 854 25.70 10.34 17.33
CA LYS A 854 25.82 11.80 17.16
C LYS A 854 25.10 12.58 18.25
#